data_dd8ea07643c73d992a79092e4a911f99
#
_entry.id   dd8ea07643c73d992a79092e4a911f99
#
_cell.length_a   1.000
_cell.length_b   1.000
_cell.length_c   1.000
_cell.angle_alpha   90.00
_cell.angle_beta   90.00
_cell.angle_gamma   90.00
#
_symmetry.space_group_name_H-M   'P 1'
#
loop_
_entity.id
_entity.type
_entity.pdbx_description
1 polymer ?
#
loop_
_entity_poly.entity_id
_entity_poly.type
_entity_poly.pdbx_seq_one_letter_code
_entity_poly.pdbx_strand_id
1 'polypeptide(L)'
;MKSKLTLAALSMAFALMASAQTSLPVYLNPDAPVEARVQDALKRLTVHEKVKLIHAQSMFTSAGVPRLGIRQLNMSDGPHGVRAEQNWGTWGSAQWTNDSICAFPSLTCLAATWNRDLAGEYGHAVSEEFAFRGKDILLGPGTNICRVPLNGRSFEYMGEDPYLAGEMAVPYIKRAQANGVACCLKHFALNNQEIDRFTVNVNVGERALREIYLPAFKKCVQQAGVWTIMAAYPQWNGQHLCHNDSLLNKILKKEWGFDGAVISDWEGTHDTWQAAMNGLDIEMGTVPRSKTDGRLLGYDYYYMANPLEKLVLEGRIPMSVLDDKVERVLRTIFRTSMNHHKAIGNQCSPEHYAVCKSVGTEGAVLLKNQDNILPIAPNRYKRILVVGDNAVRNMSEGGGSSELKTKFDISPLDGLKSVYGDKITFVRGYYAGKPLYDAVEPLSTDSLKRLKEEALQAARKADLIIFVGGLNKNHRQDCENGDRESYDLSYGQDELIAELAKVQKNIVVLTFGGNAFATPWINSVKALMHCWYLGSMSGETLAELVSGKQNPSGKLPITFAKRQADYPCFQFGKRGYPGVDKQVYYDEGIYVGYRWFNTKAIAPQFPFGFGLSYTTFKYGKPILSAQTMDKNGKITLSVAVTNTGRMAGKETVELFIGDDKCSEERPKKELKNFAKVALAPGETKTISFDITSSDLEYWSERTHGFVAEPGTFTAYVCASETDVRATAKFELK
;
A
#
# COMPACT_ATOMS: atom_id res chain seq x y z
N MET A 1 -34.61 -58.46 49.95
CA MET A 1 -34.26 -57.05 50.31
C MET A 1 -32.79 -56.68 49.88
N LYS A 2 -31.86 -57.60 49.66
CA LYS A 2 -30.48 -57.29 49.29
C LYS A 2 -30.28 -56.91 47.83
N SER A 3 -31.18 -57.26 46.90
CA SER A 3 -31.02 -56.90 45.47
C SER A 3 -31.46 -55.49 45.07
N LYS A 4 -32.34 -54.84 45.91
CA LYS A 4 -32.82 -53.47 45.63
C LYS A 4 -31.88 -52.38 46.15
N LEU A 5 -31.03 -52.70 47.14
CA LEU A 5 -30.00 -51.76 47.61
C LEU A 5 -28.79 -51.66 46.68
N THR A 6 -28.45 -52.75 45.94
CA THR A 6 -27.30 -52.74 44.98
C THR A 6 -27.63 -51.97 43.73
N LEU A 7 -28.91 -51.97 43.27
CA LEU A 7 -29.31 -51.21 42.09
C LEU A 7 -29.40 -49.68 42.40
N ALA A 8 -29.79 -49.32 43.61
CA ALA A 8 -29.83 -47.88 44.01
C ALA A 8 -28.43 -47.28 44.21
N ALA A 9 -27.45 -48.08 44.67
CA ALA A 9 -26.05 -47.62 44.81
C ALA A 9 -25.36 -47.50 43.45
N LEU A 10 -25.67 -48.39 42.46
CA LEU A 10 -25.12 -48.26 41.09
C LEU A 10 -25.75 -47.07 40.35
N SER A 11 -27.04 -46.78 40.54
CA SER A 11 -27.65 -45.59 39.89
C SER A 11 -27.20 -44.25 40.50
N MET A 12 -26.87 -44.21 41.81
CA MET A 12 -26.25 -43.05 42.42
C MET A 12 -24.78 -42.85 42.00
N ALA A 13 -24.03 -43.93 41.81
CA ALA A 13 -22.68 -43.83 41.27
C ALA A 13 -22.61 -43.38 39.79
N PHE A 14 -23.59 -43.80 38.97
CA PHE A 14 -23.75 -43.31 37.61
C PHE A 14 -24.25 -41.86 37.54
N ALA A 15 -25.10 -41.42 38.46
CA ALA A 15 -25.54 -40.02 38.54
C ALA A 15 -24.45 -39.06 39.06
N LEU A 16 -23.52 -39.56 39.89
CA LEU A 16 -22.36 -38.77 40.33
C LEU A 16 -21.22 -38.72 39.30
N MET A 17 -21.16 -39.67 38.36
CA MET A 17 -20.23 -39.58 37.21
C MET A 17 -20.77 -38.75 36.03
N ALA A 18 -22.06 -38.41 35.99
CA ALA A 18 -22.66 -37.61 34.92
C ALA A 18 -22.62 -36.10 35.14
N SER A 19 -22.00 -35.62 36.25
CA SER A 19 -22.04 -34.18 36.60
C SER A 19 -20.66 -33.49 36.61
N ALA A 20 -19.63 -34.10 36.07
CA ALA A 20 -18.39 -33.39 35.74
C ALA A 20 -18.33 -33.13 34.23
N GLN A 21 -19.34 -32.44 33.72
CA GLN A 21 -19.12 -31.66 32.49
C GLN A 21 -18.13 -30.56 32.87
N THR A 22 -16.83 -30.85 32.76
CA THR A 22 -15.81 -29.82 32.84
C THR A 22 -16.10 -28.84 31.72
N SER A 23 -16.74 -27.72 32.08
CA SER A 23 -16.94 -26.64 31.13
C SER A 23 -15.58 -26.31 30.49
N LEU A 24 -15.54 -26.26 29.16
CA LEU A 24 -14.33 -25.85 28.44
C LEU A 24 -13.78 -24.57 29.09
N PRO A 25 -12.44 -24.49 29.29
CA PRO A 25 -11.85 -23.25 29.74
C PRO A 25 -12.28 -22.08 28.85
N VAL A 26 -12.48 -20.90 29.44
CA VAL A 26 -13.03 -19.73 28.74
C VAL A 26 -12.23 -19.41 27.47
N TYR A 27 -10.89 -19.54 27.50
CA TYR A 27 -10.06 -19.25 26.35
C TYR A 27 -10.26 -20.23 25.17
N LEU A 28 -10.76 -21.44 25.41
CA LEU A 28 -11.10 -22.42 24.38
C LEU A 28 -12.56 -22.30 23.90
N ASN A 29 -13.41 -21.57 24.62
CA ASN A 29 -14.80 -21.35 24.20
C ASN A 29 -14.79 -20.30 23.03
N PRO A 30 -15.12 -20.71 21.78
CA PRO A 30 -15.09 -19.79 20.65
C PRO A 30 -16.15 -18.69 20.75
N ASP A 31 -17.25 -18.91 21.49
CA ASP A 31 -18.37 -17.95 21.66
C ASP A 31 -18.11 -16.95 22.78
N ALA A 32 -17.07 -17.17 23.60
CA ALA A 32 -16.73 -16.22 24.65
C ALA A 32 -16.11 -14.94 24.06
N PRO A 33 -16.37 -13.78 24.68
CA PRO A 33 -15.72 -12.52 24.26
C PRO A 33 -14.18 -12.64 24.19
N VAL A 34 -13.58 -12.08 23.16
CA VAL A 34 -12.12 -12.17 22.93
C VAL A 34 -11.33 -11.78 24.17
N GLU A 35 -11.71 -10.68 24.85
CA GLU A 35 -11.00 -10.20 26.04
C GLU A 35 -11.11 -11.19 27.21
N ALA A 36 -12.26 -11.84 27.40
CA ALA A 36 -12.40 -12.88 28.42
C ALA A 36 -11.50 -14.09 28.11
N ARG A 37 -11.38 -14.47 26.84
CA ARG A 37 -10.45 -15.52 26.37
C ARG A 37 -8.98 -15.13 26.63
N VAL A 38 -8.62 -13.87 26.32
CA VAL A 38 -7.27 -13.34 26.57
C VAL A 38 -6.91 -13.44 28.05
N GLN A 39 -7.79 -12.93 28.94
CA GLN A 39 -7.53 -12.91 30.39
C GLN A 39 -7.46 -14.33 31.00
N ASP A 40 -8.25 -15.28 30.51
CA ASP A 40 -8.20 -16.67 30.98
C ASP A 40 -6.92 -17.37 30.48
N ALA A 41 -6.54 -17.18 29.23
CA ALA A 41 -5.30 -17.74 28.67
C ALA A 41 -4.05 -17.20 29.40
N LEU A 42 -3.97 -15.87 29.56
CA LEU A 42 -2.82 -15.20 30.20
C LEU A 42 -2.48 -15.77 31.58
N LYS A 43 -3.50 -16.03 32.40
CA LYS A 43 -3.35 -16.57 33.75
C LYS A 43 -2.79 -18.00 33.80
N ARG A 44 -2.85 -18.72 32.67
CA ARG A 44 -2.42 -20.13 32.55
C ARG A 44 -1.00 -20.27 32.00
N LEU A 45 -0.43 -19.17 31.44
CA LEU A 45 0.87 -19.18 30.81
C LEU A 45 2.01 -19.09 31.83
N THR A 46 3.04 -19.89 31.65
CA THR A 46 4.32 -19.71 32.32
C THR A 46 5.07 -18.51 31.70
N VAL A 47 6.09 -18.01 32.39
CA VAL A 47 6.94 -16.91 31.87
C VAL A 47 7.58 -17.32 30.53
N HIS A 48 8.11 -18.54 30.46
CA HIS A 48 8.70 -19.07 29.23
C HIS A 48 7.72 -19.09 28.05
N GLU A 49 6.47 -19.58 28.27
CA GLU A 49 5.43 -19.59 27.24
C GLU A 49 5.02 -18.18 26.80
N LYS A 50 4.97 -17.24 27.73
CA LYS A 50 4.71 -15.81 27.43
C LYS A 50 5.79 -15.25 26.51
N VAL A 51 7.05 -15.52 26.81
CA VAL A 51 8.20 -15.07 26.00
C VAL A 51 8.17 -15.71 24.62
N LYS A 52 7.85 -17.02 24.51
CA LYS A 52 7.74 -17.70 23.21
C LYS A 52 6.69 -17.10 22.29
N LEU A 53 5.59 -16.56 22.80
CA LEU A 53 4.54 -15.94 21.99
C LEU A 53 4.97 -14.63 21.33
N ILE A 54 5.95 -13.91 21.87
CA ILE A 54 6.32 -12.55 21.47
C ILE A 54 7.58 -12.45 20.60
N HIS A 55 8.08 -13.56 20.11
CA HIS A 55 9.17 -13.59 19.13
C HIS A 55 8.98 -14.70 18.10
N ALA A 56 9.71 -14.62 17.01
CA ALA A 56 9.68 -15.61 15.95
C ALA A 56 10.15 -16.99 16.39
N GLN A 57 9.58 -18.03 15.81
CA GLN A 57 10.12 -19.41 15.81
C GLN A 57 10.49 -19.91 14.41
N SER A 58 10.08 -19.16 13.38
CA SER A 58 10.47 -19.36 11.97
C SER A 58 10.56 -18.01 11.27
N MET A 59 10.87 -18.00 9.98
CA MET A 59 10.90 -16.75 9.20
C MET A 59 9.57 -15.99 9.24
N PHE A 60 8.42 -16.69 9.33
CA PHE A 60 7.09 -16.08 9.23
C PHE A 60 6.09 -16.58 10.28
N THR A 61 6.56 -17.11 11.41
CA THR A 61 5.66 -17.55 12.49
C THR A 61 6.14 -17.11 13.86
N SER A 62 5.21 -16.72 14.74
CA SER A 62 5.44 -16.72 16.18
C SER A 62 5.13 -18.10 16.76
N ALA A 63 5.52 -18.39 18.00
CA ALA A 63 5.15 -19.66 18.63
C ALA A 63 3.67 -19.67 19.05
N GLY A 64 3.10 -20.88 19.15
CA GLY A 64 1.91 -21.15 19.91
C GLY A 64 2.25 -21.70 21.31
N VAL A 65 1.22 -22.16 22.03
CA VAL A 65 1.37 -22.86 23.33
C VAL A 65 0.71 -24.23 23.24
N PRO A 66 1.41 -25.26 22.75
CA PRO A 66 0.83 -26.60 22.52
C PRO A 66 0.18 -27.21 23.75
N ARG A 67 0.76 -27.01 24.95
CA ARG A 67 0.20 -27.47 26.23
C ARG A 67 -1.20 -26.98 26.48
N LEU A 68 -1.54 -25.78 25.99
CA LEU A 68 -2.86 -25.15 26.14
C LEU A 68 -3.69 -25.24 24.83
N GLY A 69 -3.17 -25.84 23.77
CA GLY A 69 -3.84 -25.86 22.46
C GLY A 69 -3.95 -24.47 21.81
N ILE A 70 -3.13 -23.51 22.25
CA ILE A 70 -3.06 -22.18 21.63
C ILE A 70 -2.20 -22.30 20.37
N ARG A 71 -2.78 -21.89 19.23
CA ARG A 71 -2.14 -21.99 17.91
C ARG A 71 -1.09 -20.89 17.72
N GLN A 72 -0.09 -21.16 16.88
CA GLN A 72 0.86 -20.17 16.39
C GLN A 72 0.18 -19.14 15.46
N LEU A 73 0.82 -18.01 15.22
CA LEU A 73 0.48 -17.06 14.17
C LEU A 73 1.32 -17.34 12.92
N ASN A 74 0.66 -17.50 11.78
CA ASN A 74 1.30 -17.67 10.48
C ASN A 74 1.18 -16.36 9.69
N MET A 75 2.30 -15.77 9.30
CA MET A 75 2.36 -14.52 8.56
C MET A 75 2.77 -14.78 7.10
N SER A 76 2.49 -13.85 6.22
CA SER A 76 3.09 -13.81 4.89
C SER A 76 3.21 -12.39 4.38
N ASP A 77 4.27 -12.12 3.63
CA ASP A 77 4.37 -10.92 2.83
C ASP A 77 3.25 -10.86 1.79
N GLY A 78 2.97 -9.65 1.36
CA GLY A 78 2.19 -9.37 0.19
C GLY A 78 1.04 -8.41 0.37
N PRO A 79 1.25 -7.08 0.25
CA PRO A 79 0.16 -6.12 0.22
C PRO A 79 -0.75 -6.29 -1.00
N HIS A 80 -0.27 -6.96 -2.07
CA HIS A 80 -0.98 -7.19 -3.34
C HIS A 80 -1.04 -8.68 -3.75
N GLY A 81 -0.89 -9.60 -2.78
CA GLY A 81 -1.01 -11.06 -2.96
C GLY A 81 -0.16 -11.81 -1.94
N VAL A 82 -0.46 -13.09 -1.73
CA VAL A 82 0.29 -13.95 -0.80
C VAL A 82 1.61 -14.36 -1.43
N ARG A 83 2.73 -14.10 -0.77
CA ARG A 83 4.05 -14.57 -1.22
C ARG A 83 4.11 -16.09 -1.29
N ALA A 84 4.91 -16.64 -2.22
CA ALA A 84 5.22 -18.06 -2.27
C ALA A 84 5.86 -18.55 -0.95
N GLU A 85 5.65 -19.83 -0.61
CA GLU A 85 6.14 -20.38 0.67
C GLU A 85 7.66 -20.33 0.75
N GLN A 86 8.15 -19.88 1.89
CA GLN A 86 9.56 -19.83 2.24
C GLN A 86 9.95 -21.00 3.13
N ASN A 87 11.21 -21.41 3.11
CA ASN A 87 11.74 -22.38 4.05
C ASN A 87 11.56 -21.88 5.49
N TRP A 88 11.46 -22.83 6.43
CA TRP A 88 11.18 -22.53 7.84
C TRP A 88 12.13 -21.52 8.46
N GLY A 89 13.42 -21.60 8.21
CA GLY A 89 14.45 -20.80 8.84
C GLY A 89 15.28 -19.94 7.89
N THR A 90 14.91 -19.83 6.61
CA THR A 90 15.67 -19.08 5.60
C THR A 90 14.77 -18.34 4.62
N TRP A 91 15.31 -17.37 3.90
CA TRP A 91 14.62 -16.67 2.81
C TRP A 91 14.49 -17.51 1.52
N GLY A 92 15.01 -18.73 1.50
CA GLY A 92 14.90 -19.60 0.33
C GLY A 92 13.46 -20.06 0.11
N SER A 93 13.04 -20.20 -1.15
CA SER A 93 11.73 -20.74 -1.49
C SER A 93 11.59 -22.18 -1.00
N ALA A 94 10.44 -22.56 -0.46
CA ALA A 94 10.10 -23.93 -0.08
C ALA A 94 9.82 -24.83 -1.30
N GLN A 95 9.84 -24.27 -2.51
CA GLN A 95 9.63 -24.99 -3.79
C GLN A 95 8.28 -25.74 -3.88
N TRP A 96 7.25 -25.25 -3.20
CA TRP A 96 5.92 -25.83 -3.30
C TRP A 96 5.34 -25.62 -4.71
N THR A 97 4.50 -26.54 -5.16
CA THR A 97 3.88 -26.49 -6.49
C THR A 97 2.45 -25.95 -6.47
N ASN A 98 1.85 -25.84 -5.28
CA ASN A 98 0.46 -25.44 -5.06
C ASN A 98 0.33 -24.07 -4.36
N ASP A 99 1.38 -23.28 -4.35
CA ASP A 99 1.45 -21.98 -3.67
C ASP A 99 1.37 -20.76 -4.63
N SER A 100 1.01 -20.99 -5.87
CA SER A 100 0.74 -19.92 -6.84
C SER A 100 -0.58 -19.22 -6.54
N ILE A 101 -0.65 -17.92 -6.82
CA ILE A 101 -1.78 -17.05 -6.45
C ILE A 101 -2.25 -16.19 -7.63
N CYS A 102 -3.37 -15.45 -7.45
CA CYS A 102 -3.70 -14.31 -8.27
C CYS A 102 -2.83 -13.12 -7.82
N ALA A 103 -1.98 -12.59 -8.69
CA ALA A 103 -1.32 -11.33 -8.41
C ALA A 103 -2.31 -10.17 -8.66
N PHE A 104 -2.60 -9.43 -7.62
CA PHE A 104 -3.44 -8.25 -7.71
C PHE A 104 -2.61 -7.03 -8.16
N PRO A 105 -3.23 -5.96 -8.70
CA PRO A 105 -2.52 -4.72 -9.01
C PRO A 105 -1.80 -4.13 -7.81
N SER A 106 -0.73 -3.35 -8.05
CA SER A 106 0.00 -2.66 -6.99
C SER A 106 -0.88 -1.69 -6.20
N LEU A 107 -0.47 -1.33 -4.97
CA LEU A 107 -1.27 -0.42 -4.14
C LEU A 107 -1.32 1.00 -4.71
N THR A 108 -0.32 1.44 -5.46
CA THR A 108 -0.41 2.70 -6.23
C THR A 108 -1.49 2.63 -7.31
N CYS A 109 -1.65 1.47 -7.97
CA CYS A 109 -2.75 1.24 -8.91
C CYS A 109 -4.11 1.27 -8.19
N LEU A 110 -4.20 0.63 -7.02
CA LEU A 110 -5.41 0.68 -6.19
C LEU A 110 -5.75 2.11 -5.78
N ALA A 111 -4.78 2.89 -5.32
CA ALA A 111 -4.97 4.29 -4.96
C ALA A 111 -5.41 5.14 -6.16
N ALA A 112 -4.85 4.88 -7.36
CA ALA A 112 -5.23 5.56 -8.59
C ALA A 112 -6.68 5.30 -9.03
N THR A 113 -7.36 4.30 -8.46
CA THR A 113 -8.80 4.10 -8.69
C THR A 113 -9.65 5.18 -8.02
N TRP A 114 -9.20 5.76 -6.91
CA TRP A 114 -9.99 6.68 -6.07
C TRP A 114 -11.37 6.11 -5.72
N ASN A 115 -11.45 4.80 -5.53
CA ASN A 115 -12.70 4.06 -5.31
C ASN A 115 -12.62 3.25 -4.02
N ARG A 116 -13.26 3.76 -2.97
CA ARG A 116 -13.28 3.15 -1.63
C ARG A 116 -13.93 1.75 -1.64
N ASP A 117 -15.00 1.58 -2.40
CA ASP A 117 -15.71 0.29 -2.47
C ASP A 117 -14.81 -0.78 -3.10
N LEU A 118 -14.14 -0.42 -4.21
CA LEU A 118 -13.21 -1.31 -4.89
C LEU A 118 -11.98 -1.64 -4.02
N ALA A 119 -11.52 -0.69 -3.18
CA ALA A 119 -10.48 -0.97 -2.21
C ALA A 119 -10.92 -1.99 -1.15
N GLY A 120 -12.19 -1.95 -0.75
CA GLY A 120 -12.80 -2.97 0.11
C GLY A 120 -12.87 -4.34 -0.57
N GLU A 121 -13.33 -4.40 -1.83
CA GLU A 121 -13.39 -5.65 -2.61
C GLU A 121 -11.98 -6.24 -2.79
N TYR A 122 -10.99 -5.40 -3.05
CA TYR A 122 -9.59 -5.80 -3.14
C TYR A 122 -9.08 -6.42 -1.84
N GLY A 123 -9.30 -5.76 -0.69
CA GLY A 123 -8.91 -6.28 0.62
C GLY A 123 -9.58 -7.61 0.96
N HIS A 124 -10.86 -7.77 0.58
CA HIS A 124 -11.59 -9.04 0.70
C HIS A 124 -10.92 -10.14 -0.14
N ALA A 125 -10.71 -9.92 -1.43
CA ALA A 125 -10.17 -10.92 -2.34
C ALA A 125 -8.74 -11.36 -1.97
N VAL A 126 -7.85 -10.40 -1.64
CA VAL A 126 -6.50 -10.74 -1.18
C VAL A 126 -6.54 -11.59 0.09
N SER A 127 -7.36 -11.20 1.06
CA SER A 127 -7.44 -11.92 2.34
C SER A 127 -8.07 -13.31 2.22
N GLU A 128 -8.92 -13.57 1.23
CA GLU A 128 -9.39 -14.93 0.93
C GLU A 128 -8.25 -15.85 0.51
N GLU A 129 -7.30 -15.37 -0.30
CA GLU A 129 -6.10 -16.15 -0.65
C GLU A 129 -5.20 -16.41 0.58
N PHE A 130 -5.09 -15.41 1.48
CA PHE A 130 -4.40 -15.60 2.77
C PHE A 130 -5.08 -16.65 3.64
N ALA A 131 -6.41 -16.59 3.80
CA ALA A 131 -7.18 -17.55 4.58
C ALA A 131 -7.04 -18.97 4.01
N PHE A 132 -7.17 -19.13 2.68
CA PHE A 132 -6.98 -20.39 1.99
C PHE A 132 -5.60 -21.02 2.21
N ARG A 133 -4.55 -20.17 2.25
CA ARG A 133 -3.17 -20.57 2.52
C ARG A 133 -2.88 -20.77 4.02
N GLY A 134 -3.90 -20.67 4.89
CA GLY A 134 -3.76 -20.83 6.34
C GLY A 134 -2.94 -19.72 7.00
N LYS A 135 -2.85 -18.56 6.37
CA LYS A 135 -2.18 -17.39 6.94
C LYS A 135 -3.12 -16.62 7.88
N ASP A 136 -2.57 -16.10 8.95
CA ASP A 136 -3.29 -15.37 9.99
C ASP A 136 -3.08 -13.88 9.88
N ILE A 137 -1.89 -13.46 9.40
CA ILE A 137 -1.49 -12.07 9.27
C ILE A 137 -0.99 -11.80 7.85
N LEU A 138 -1.65 -10.86 7.19
CA LEU A 138 -1.24 -10.23 5.95
C LEU A 138 -0.31 -9.06 6.27
N LEU A 139 0.97 -9.13 5.88
CA LEU A 139 1.95 -8.06 6.09
C LEU A 139 1.72 -6.92 5.09
N GLY A 140 0.68 -6.17 5.34
CA GLY A 140 0.16 -5.07 4.54
C GLY A 140 -1.19 -4.56 5.06
N PRO A 141 -1.77 -3.51 4.45
CA PRO A 141 -1.25 -2.72 3.34
C PRO A 141 -0.13 -1.76 3.75
N GLY A 142 0.63 -1.27 2.75
CA GLY A 142 1.60 -0.19 2.94
C GLY A 142 0.93 1.18 2.77
N THR A 143 1.22 2.14 3.67
CA THR A 143 0.62 3.49 3.65
C THR A 143 1.64 4.61 3.83
N ASN A 144 2.93 4.33 3.69
CA ASN A 144 3.94 5.38 3.70
C ASN A 144 3.71 6.38 2.56
N ILE A 145 4.03 7.63 2.81
CA ILE A 145 3.87 8.68 1.82
C ILE A 145 4.98 8.60 0.76
N CYS A 146 4.63 8.70 -0.52
CA CYS A 146 5.57 8.77 -1.64
C CYS A 146 6.26 10.15 -1.65
N ARG A 147 7.24 10.33 -0.74
CA ARG A 147 8.03 11.55 -0.57
C ARG A 147 9.08 11.71 -1.65
N VAL A 148 9.76 10.59 -1.97
CA VAL A 148 10.88 10.55 -2.92
C VAL A 148 10.44 9.82 -4.17
N PRO A 149 10.49 10.43 -5.37
CA PRO A 149 10.09 9.77 -6.60
C PRO A 149 11.01 8.61 -7.01
N LEU A 150 12.19 8.49 -6.38
CA LEU A 150 13.15 7.43 -6.64
C LEU A 150 12.95 6.20 -5.73
N ASN A 151 12.10 6.28 -4.72
CA ASN A 151 11.92 5.21 -3.74
C ASN A 151 11.46 3.90 -4.42
N GLY A 152 12.25 2.85 -4.23
CA GLY A 152 12.03 1.52 -4.84
C GLY A 152 10.76 0.81 -4.36
N ARG A 153 10.20 1.17 -3.21
CA ARG A 153 8.99 0.54 -2.65
C ARG A 153 7.70 1.34 -2.81
N SER A 154 7.70 2.42 -3.57
CA SER A 154 6.48 3.23 -3.75
C SER A 154 5.30 2.46 -4.32
N PHE A 155 5.54 1.40 -5.11
CA PHE A 155 4.48 0.55 -5.65
C PHE A 155 3.66 -0.19 -4.55
N GLU A 156 4.21 -0.34 -3.34
CA GLU A 156 3.54 -0.93 -2.18
C GLU A 156 2.73 0.09 -1.38
N TYR A 157 2.75 1.38 -1.76
CA TYR A 157 2.14 2.49 -1.03
C TYR A 157 0.99 3.13 -1.82
N MET A 158 0.21 4.01 -1.16
CA MET A 158 -1.03 4.57 -1.70
C MET A 158 -0.92 6.06 -2.09
N GLY A 159 0.28 6.50 -2.51
CA GLY A 159 0.48 7.84 -3.05
C GLY A 159 1.14 8.85 -2.12
N GLU A 160 1.04 10.13 -2.48
CA GLU A 160 1.71 11.25 -1.80
C GLU A 160 0.80 12.00 -0.81
N ASP A 161 -0.50 11.70 -0.82
CA ASP A 161 -1.48 12.39 0.02
C ASP A 161 -1.97 11.51 1.16
N PRO A 162 -1.83 11.96 2.43
CA PRO A 162 -2.22 11.16 3.60
C PRO A 162 -3.72 10.92 3.71
N TYR A 163 -4.56 11.83 3.19
CA TYR A 163 -6.01 11.65 3.17
C TYR A 163 -6.40 10.52 2.22
N LEU A 164 -5.93 10.59 0.97
CA LEU A 164 -6.18 9.54 -0.04
C LEU A 164 -5.68 8.18 0.46
N ALA A 165 -4.45 8.11 0.96
CA ALA A 165 -3.87 6.85 1.46
C ALA A 165 -4.73 6.24 2.58
N GLY A 166 -5.16 7.05 3.54
CA GLY A 166 -6.04 6.58 4.62
C GLY A 166 -7.42 6.13 4.13
N GLU A 167 -8.03 6.89 3.21
CA GLU A 167 -9.34 6.57 2.63
C GLU A 167 -9.37 5.27 1.83
N MET A 168 -8.27 4.92 1.20
CA MET A 168 -8.15 3.66 0.46
C MET A 168 -7.76 2.49 1.37
N ALA A 169 -6.93 2.72 2.40
CA ALA A 169 -6.50 1.67 3.31
C ALA A 169 -7.60 1.21 4.28
N VAL A 170 -8.45 2.11 4.76
CA VAL A 170 -9.53 1.78 5.73
C VAL A 170 -10.48 0.69 5.20
N PRO A 171 -11.12 0.81 4.03
CA PRO A 171 -12.00 -0.24 3.51
C PRO A 171 -11.24 -1.54 3.18
N TYR A 172 -10.00 -1.47 2.69
CA TYR A 172 -9.14 -2.63 2.50
C TYR A 172 -9.01 -3.43 3.80
N ILE A 173 -8.58 -2.77 4.90
CA ILE A 173 -8.36 -3.40 6.21
C ILE A 173 -9.66 -3.98 6.77
N LYS A 174 -10.75 -3.22 6.74
CA LYS A 174 -12.06 -3.68 7.26
C LYS A 174 -12.51 -4.97 6.60
N ARG A 175 -12.42 -5.02 5.27
CA ARG A 175 -12.89 -6.18 4.51
C ARG A 175 -11.96 -7.39 4.65
N ALA A 176 -10.64 -7.16 4.74
CA ALA A 176 -9.68 -8.22 5.01
C ALA A 176 -9.87 -8.84 6.40
N GLN A 177 -10.03 -8.01 7.42
CA GLN A 177 -10.23 -8.47 8.79
C GLN A 177 -11.58 -9.15 9.00
N ALA A 178 -12.61 -8.82 8.20
CA ALA A 178 -13.88 -9.52 8.20
C ALA A 178 -13.74 -11.00 7.80
N ASN A 179 -12.73 -11.37 7.05
CA ASN A 179 -12.38 -12.77 6.72
C ASN A 179 -11.57 -13.47 7.83
N GLY A 180 -11.29 -12.81 8.96
CA GLY A 180 -10.49 -13.36 10.05
C GLY A 180 -8.99 -13.38 9.77
N VAL A 181 -8.50 -12.55 8.84
CA VAL A 181 -7.08 -12.33 8.55
C VAL A 181 -6.69 -10.94 9.06
N ALA A 182 -5.72 -10.86 9.95
CA ALA A 182 -5.21 -9.58 10.44
C ALA A 182 -4.44 -8.86 9.34
N CYS A 183 -4.70 -7.57 9.14
CA CYS A 183 -3.80 -6.70 8.40
C CYS A 183 -2.68 -6.22 9.33
N CYS A 184 -1.44 -6.23 8.82
CA CYS A 184 -0.28 -5.64 9.47
C CYS A 184 0.10 -4.37 8.70
N LEU A 185 -0.51 -3.26 9.10
CA LEU A 185 -0.32 -1.95 8.44
C LEU A 185 1.14 -1.51 8.52
N LYS A 186 1.77 -1.17 7.38
CA LYS A 186 3.21 -0.95 7.29
C LYS A 186 3.60 0.27 6.46
N HIS A 187 4.81 0.79 6.62
CA HIS A 187 5.79 0.58 7.70
C HIS A 187 5.72 1.78 8.64
N PHE A 188 5.41 1.58 9.90
CA PHE A 188 5.11 2.64 10.87
C PHE A 188 6.39 3.12 11.56
N ALA A 189 6.92 4.27 11.19
CA ALA A 189 6.60 5.19 10.11
C ALA A 189 7.90 5.64 9.42
N LEU A 190 7.85 6.66 8.55
CA LEU A 190 9.02 7.34 8.00
C LEU A 190 9.95 6.47 7.12
N ASN A 191 9.49 5.31 6.62
CA ASN A 191 10.22 4.52 5.64
C ASN A 191 9.92 5.04 4.22
N ASN A 192 10.58 6.16 3.85
CA ASN A 192 10.30 6.87 2.61
C ASN A 192 11.45 6.80 1.58
N GLN A 193 12.48 5.97 1.86
CA GLN A 193 13.60 5.63 0.99
C GLN A 193 14.17 4.27 1.35
N GLU A 194 14.84 3.61 0.38
CA GLU A 194 15.50 2.33 0.61
C GLU A 194 17.00 2.49 0.91
N ILE A 195 17.63 3.57 0.43
CA ILE A 195 19.03 3.86 0.74
C ILE A 195 19.19 4.06 2.25
N ASP A 196 20.11 3.31 2.85
CA ASP A 196 20.43 3.33 4.29
C ASP A 196 19.24 3.03 5.22
N ARG A 197 18.16 2.42 4.74
CA ARG A 197 16.90 2.22 5.48
C ARG A 197 17.06 1.62 6.87
N PHE A 198 18.05 0.72 7.08
CA PHE A 198 18.32 0.08 8.37
C PHE A 198 19.00 1.00 9.39
N THR A 199 19.60 2.10 8.95
CA THR A 199 20.50 2.90 9.78
C THR A 199 20.26 4.40 9.69
N VAL A 200 19.48 4.87 8.72
CA VAL A 200 19.21 6.29 8.54
C VAL A 200 18.38 6.86 9.69
N ASN A 201 18.81 7.99 10.23
CA ASN A 201 18.04 8.77 11.19
C ASN A 201 17.27 9.86 10.46
N VAL A 202 15.96 9.84 10.59
CA VAL A 202 15.03 10.80 9.98
C VAL A 202 14.84 11.97 10.93
N ASN A 203 15.19 13.16 10.46
CA ASN A 203 14.95 14.42 11.15
C ASN A 203 13.73 15.10 10.52
N VAL A 204 12.60 15.06 11.21
CA VAL A 204 11.32 15.61 10.77
C VAL A 204 10.68 16.40 11.91
N GLY A 205 10.14 17.59 11.61
CA GLY A 205 9.40 18.40 12.58
C GLY A 205 8.08 17.74 12.97
N GLU A 206 7.61 18.01 14.20
CA GLU A 206 6.40 17.38 14.73
C GLU A 206 5.18 17.68 13.86
N ARG A 207 5.05 18.89 13.35
CA ARG A 207 3.96 19.28 12.46
C ARG A 207 3.92 18.41 11.18
N ALA A 208 5.05 18.28 10.50
CA ALA A 208 5.12 17.43 9.30
C ALA A 208 4.84 15.96 9.61
N LEU A 209 5.34 15.47 10.75
CA LEU A 209 5.05 14.12 11.23
C LEU A 209 3.54 13.93 11.42
N ARG A 210 2.86 14.87 12.08
CA ARG A 210 1.43 14.84 12.44
C ARG A 210 0.48 15.09 11.27
N GLU A 211 0.87 15.92 10.29
CA GLU A 211 0.01 16.28 9.16
C GLU A 211 0.24 15.43 7.90
N ILE A 212 1.46 14.85 7.73
CA ILE A 212 1.83 14.15 6.49
C ILE A 212 2.08 12.65 6.73
N TYR A 213 2.94 12.29 7.69
CA TYR A 213 3.45 10.92 7.78
C TYR A 213 2.60 9.99 8.66
N LEU A 214 1.85 10.51 9.60
CA LEU A 214 1.03 9.74 10.55
C LEU A 214 -0.47 9.64 10.23
N PRO A 215 -1.12 10.57 9.49
CA PRO A 215 -2.60 10.58 9.40
C PRO A 215 -3.21 9.32 8.78
N ALA A 216 -2.59 8.73 7.75
CA ALA A 216 -3.09 7.48 7.16
C ALA A 216 -3.09 6.33 8.17
N PHE A 217 -2.02 6.20 8.96
CA PHE A 217 -1.93 5.22 10.06
C PHE A 217 -2.97 5.48 11.14
N LYS A 218 -3.08 6.73 11.62
CA LYS A 218 -4.09 7.13 12.62
C LYS A 218 -5.49 6.76 12.17
N LYS A 219 -5.82 7.06 10.91
CA LYS A 219 -7.12 6.74 10.33
C LYS A 219 -7.40 5.24 10.32
N CYS A 220 -6.41 4.43 9.94
CA CYS A 220 -6.53 2.96 9.96
C CYS A 220 -6.70 2.41 11.38
N VAL A 221 -6.01 2.97 12.37
CA VAL A 221 -6.20 2.59 13.78
C VAL A 221 -7.61 2.92 14.25
N GLN A 222 -8.04 4.17 14.07
CA GLN A 222 -9.28 4.67 14.68
C GLN A 222 -10.53 4.30 13.89
N GLN A 223 -10.46 4.18 12.56
CA GLN A 223 -11.62 3.92 11.73
C GLN A 223 -11.71 2.48 11.22
N ALA A 224 -10.58 1.81 10.96
CA ALA A 224 -10.58 0.42 10.55
C ALA A 224 -10.40 -0.55 11.73
N GLY A 225 -9.90 -0.09 12.87
CA GLY A 225 -9.56 -0.96 14.00
C GLY A 225 -8.54 -2.02 13.59
N VAL A 226 -7.44 -1.59 12.95
CA VAL A 226 -6.39 -2.50 12.46
C VAL A 226 -5.83 -3.34 13.62
N TRP A 227 -5.61 -4.65 13.38
CA TRP A 227 -5.23 -5.58 14.45
C TRP A 227 -3.74 -5.69 14.68
N THR A 228 -2.92 -5.43 13.66
CA THR A 228 -1.46 -5.41 13.81
C THR A 228 -0.84 -4.28 12.99
N ILE A 229 0.34 -3.80 13.44
CA ILE A 229 1.12 -2.76 12.76
C ILE A 229 2.58 -3.21 12.70
N MET A 230 3.24 -3.03 11.56
CA MET A 230 4.68 -3.27 11.42
C MET A 230 5.44 -1.97 11.64
N ALA A 231 6.30 -1.95 12.66
CA ALA A 231 7.21 -0.84 12.91
C ALA A 231 8.36 -0.85 11.90
N ALA A 232 8.79 0.34 11.46
CA ALA A 232 9.76 0.50 10.38
C ALA A 232 11.23 0.43 10.84
N TYR A 233 12.15 0.27 9.88
CA TYR A 233 13.60 0.21 10.13
C TYR A 233 14.24 1.52 10.59
N PRO A 234 13.96 2.70 9.98
CA PRO A 234 14.71 3.92 10.24
C PRO A 234 14.74 4.30 11.72
N GLN A 235 15.59 5.26 12.03
CA GLN A 235 15.59 5.93 13.33
C GLN A 235 14.80 7.24 13.23
N TRP A 236 14.23 7.66 14.34
CA TRP A 236 13.71 8.99 14.59
C TRP A 236 14.20 9.49 15.95
N ASN A 237 14.80 10.68 15.95
CA ASN A 237 15.47 11.22 17.15
C ASN A 237 16.53 10.27 17.74
N GLY A 238 17.29 9.59 16.87
CA GLY A 238 18.35 8.66 17.25
C GLY A 238 17.89 7.32 17.83
N GLN A 239 16.58 7.00 17.76
CA GLN A 239 16.02 5.75 18.26
C GLN A 239 15.33 4.99 17.11
N HIS A 240 15.65 3.71 16.92
CA HIS A 240 15.01 2.86 15.91
C HIS A 240 13.50 2.80 16.11
N LEU A 241 12.75 2.91 15.02
CA LEU A 241 11.29 2.99 15.07
C LEU A 241 10.64 1.71 15.60
N CYS A 242 11.28 0.54 15.45
CA CYS A 242 10.82 -0.71 16.04
C CYS A 242 10.80 -0.70 17.60
N HIS A 243 11.47 0.25 18.23
CA HIS A 243 11.48 0.41 19.69
C HIS A 243 11.57 1.88 20.12
N ASN A 244 10.86 2.76 19.40
CA ASN A 244 10.75 4.19 19.70
C ASN A 244 9.57 4.45 20.66
N ASP A 245 9.85 4.83 21.90
CA ASP A 245 8.84 5.06 22.95
C ASP A 245 7.82 6.13 22.54
N SER A 246 8.28 7.23 21.96
CA SER A 246 7.39 8.33 21.56
C SER A 246 6.40 7.89 20.50
N LEU A 247 6.85 7.10 19.53
CA LEU A 247 6.00 6.62 18.43
C LEU A 247 5.06 5.50 18.89
N LEU A 248 5.61 4.45 19.54
CA LEU A 248 4.85 3.23 19.82
C LEU A 248 3.98 3.34 21.08
N ASN A 249 4.53 3.82 22.20
CA ASN A 249 3.77 3.91 23.45
C ASN A 249 2.93 5.19 23.49
N LYS A 250 3.54 6.38 23.24
CA LYS A 250 2.85 7.65 23.48
C LYS A 250 1.83 7.95 22.38
N ILE A 251 2.24 7.88 21.11
CA ILE A 251 1.36 8.22 19.99
C ILE A 251 0.44 7.04 19.64
N LEU A 252 0.99 5.89 19.27
CA LEU A 252 0.20 4.77 18.76
C LEU A 252 -0.72 4.17 19.83
N LYS A 253 -0.14 3.68 20.94
CA LYS A 253 -0.91 2.95 21.96
C LYS A 253 -1.74 3.88 22.84
N LYS A 254 -1.17 4.98 23.35
CA LYS A 254 -1.84 5.86 24.31
C LYS A 254 -2.73 6.90 23.65
N GLU A 255 -2.22 7.68 22.71
CA GLU A 255 -2.98 8.78 22.10
C GLU A 255 -4.07 8.27 21.16
N TRP A 256 -3.74 7.27 20.30
CA TRP A 256 -4.70 6.74 19.33
C TRP A 256 -5.53 5.57 19.85
N GLY A 257 -5.16 4.97 20.99
CA GLY A 257 -5.89 3.86 21.59
C GLY A 257 -5.69 2.51 20.87
N PHE A 258 -4.53 2.30 20.23
CA PHE A 258 -4.25 1.05 19.52
C PHE A 258 -4.20 -0.15 20.50
N ASP A 259 -5.10 -1.12 20.33
CA ASP A 259 -5.22 -2.32 21.15
C ASP A 259 -4.56 -3.57 20.53
N GLY A 260 -4.09 -3.47 19.29
CA GLY A 260 -3.46 -4.56 18.56
C GLY A 260 -1.97 -4.77 18.91
N ALA A 261 -1.31 -5.66 18.15
CA ALA A 261 0.11 -5.97 18.35
C ALA A 261 1.02 -5.20 17.36
N VAL A 262 2.13 -4.66 17.87
CA VAL A 262 3.20 -4.08 17.07
C VAL A 262 4.22 -5.18 16.75
N ILE A 263 4.46 -5.41 15.47
CA ILE A 263 5.42 -6.38 14.94
C ILE A 263 6.64 -5.60 14.44
N SER A 264 7.87 -6.03 14.74
CA SER A 264 9.06 -5.45 14.12
C SER A 264 9.10 -5.77 12.64
N ASP A 265 9.60 -4.85 11.82
CA ASP A 265 10.11 -5.28 10.52
C ASP A 265 11.31 -6.23 10.72
N TRP A 266 11.61 -7.09 9.72
CA TRP A 266 12.64 -8.12 9.82
C TRP A 266 14.03 -7.50 10.02
N GLU A 267 14.73 -7.90 11.09
CA GLU A 267 16.00 -7.29 11.54
C GLU A 267 15.87 -5.87 12.13
N GLY A 268 14.67 -5.38 12.41
CA GLY A 268 14.43 -4.03 12.93
C GLY A 268 14.65 -3.86 14.43
N THR A 269 14.87 -4.95 15.18
CA THR A 269 15.10 -4.92 16.64
C THR A 269 16.58 -4.91 16.96
N HIS A 270 17.02 -4.01 17.84
CA HIS A 270 18.46 -3.81 18.13
C HIS A 270 18.81 -3.79 19.62
N ASP A 271 17.81 -3.81 20.54
CA ASP A 271 18.03 -3.72 21.99
C ASP A 271 16.90 -4.37 22.77
N THR A 272 17.23 -5.26 23.72
CA THR A 272 16.26 -5.99 24.53
C THR A 272 15.43 -5.07 25.43
N TRP A 273 16.11 -4.14 26.13
CA TRP A 273 15.44 -3.24 27.08
C TRP A 273 14.49 -2.30 26.35
N GLN A 274 14.96 -1.65 25.28
CA GLN A 274 14.13 -0.73 24.50
C GLN A 274 12.97 -1.47 23.84
N ALA A 275 13.19 -2.63 23.23
CA ALA A 275 12.12 -3.43 22.62
C ALA A 275 11.03 -3.79 23.63
N ALA A 276 11.45 -4.21 24.84
CA ALA A 276 10.52 -4.54 25.92
C ALA A 276 9.77 -3.31 26.42
N MET A 277 10.47 -2.23 26.76
CA MET A 277 9.88 -1.08 27.45
C MET A 277 9.17 -0.09 26.52
N ASN A 278 9.59 0.00 25.25
CA ASN A 278 9.16 1.05 24.34
C ASN A 278 8.08 0.62 23.34
N GLY A 279 7.40 -0.53 23.59
CA GLY A 279 6.14 -0.81 22.93
C GLY A 279 6.17 -1.80 21.76
N LEU A 280 7.30 -2.44 21.44
CA LEU A 280 7.32 -3.57 20.50
C LEU A 280 6.64 -4.79 21.14
N ASP A 281 5.78 -5.51 20.40
CA ASP A 281 5.02 -6.64 20.92
C ASP A 281 5.48 -7.99 20.35
N ILE A 282 5.94 -8.04 19.10
CA ILE A 282 6.48 -9.26 18.45
C ILE A 282 7.77 -8.92 17.72
N GLU A 283 8.86 -9.62 18.04
CA GLU A 283 10.11 -9.52 17.30
C GLU A 283 10.18 -10.55 16.18
N MET A 284 10.45 -10.09 14.95
CA MET A 284 10.57 -10.93 13.76
C MET A 284 11.91 -10.71 13.05
N GLY A 285 12.40 -11.76 12.38
CA GLY A 285 13.47 -11.70 11.40
C GLY A 285 14.86 -11.34 11.91
N THR A 286 15.09 -11.16 13.19
CA THR A 286 16.42 -10.88 13.76
C THR A 286 17.40 -12.01 13.38
N VAL A 287 18.65 -11.66 13.07
CA VAL A 287 19.71 -12.59 12.68
C VAL A 287 20.85 -12.52 13.69
N PRO A 288 20.66 -13.05 14.90
CA PRO A 288 21.70 -12.99 15.93
C PRO A 288 22.91 -13.82 15.52
N ARG A 289 24.10 -13.23 15.67
CA ARG A 289 25.37 -13.89 15.37
C ARG A 289 26.21 -14.05 16.63
N SER A 290 26.89 -15.18 16.73
CA SER A 290 27.87 -15.42 17.77
C SER A 290 29.00 -14.38 17.66
N LYS A 291 29.36 -13.77 18.82
CA LYS A 291 30.46 -12.79 18.90
C LYS A 291 31.82 -13.41 18.69
N THR A 292 31.97 -14.74 18.84
CA THR A 292 33.24 -15.45 18.79
C THR A 292 33.58 -15.99 17.40
N ASP A 293 32.58 -16.54 16.67
CA ASP A 293 32.80 -17.26 15.42
C ASP A 293 31.85 -16.75 14.28
N GLY A 294 30.98 -15.77 14.54
CA GLY A 294 30.09 -15.17 13.56
C GLY A 294 28.95 -16.08 13.08
N ARG A 295 28.82 -17.32 13.61
CA ARG A 295 27.75 -18.23 13.20
C ARG A 295 26.38 -17.71 13.61
N LEU A 296 25.36 -18.06 12.82
CA LEU A 296 23.98 -17.78 13.15
C LEU A 296 23.53 -18.53 14.39
N LEU A 297 22.86 -17.84 15.29
CA LEU A 297 22.22 -18.39 16.47
C LEU A 297 20.74 -18.61 16.20
N GLY A 298 20.08 -19.48 16.97
CA GLY A 298 18.65 -19.76 16.80
C GLY A 298 17.74 -18.63 17.33
N TYR A 299 16.43 -18.80 17.14
CA TYR A 299 15.40 -17.85 17.55
C TYR A 299 15.39 -17.51 19.05
N ASP A 300 15.88 -18.43 19.89
CA ASP A 300 15.99 -18.22 21.34
C ASP A 300 17.04 -17.17 21.73
N TYR A 301 17.85 -16.71 20.79
CA TYR A 301 18.83 -15.64 20.97
C TYR A 301 18.35 -14.26 20.48
N TYR A 302 17.11 -14.17 20.03
CA TYR A 302 16.49 -12.89 19.71
C TYR A 302 16.44 -11.97 20.93
N TYR A 303 16.36 -10.67 20.73
CA TYR A 303 16.34 -9.68 21.82
C TYR A 303 15.16 -9.89 22.77
N MET A 304 13.97 -10.24 22.23
CA MET A 304 12.77 -10.51 23.02
C MET A 304 12.58 -12.00 23.37
N ALA A 305 13.61 -12.82 23.20
CA ALA A 305 13.62 -14.24 23.62
C ALA A 305 14.31 -14.43 24.97
N ASN A 306 15.28 -15.36 25.09
CA ASN A 306 16.00 -15.63 26.34
C ASN A 306 16.60 -14.38 27.02
N PRO A 307 17.13 -13.37 26.29
CA PRO A 307 17.60 -12.15 26.94
C PRO A 307 16.51 -11.42 27.72
N LEU A 308 15.29 -11.33 27.15
CA LEU A 308 14.14 -10.74 27.83
C LEU A 308 13.67 -11.60 29.02
N GLU A 309 13.54 -12.93 28.80
CA GLU A 309 13.14 -13.86 29.87
C GLU A 309 14.01 -13.72 31.12
N LYS A 310 15.32 -13.64 30.91
CA LYS A 310 16.26 -13.40 32.01
C LYS A 310 15.97 -12.11 32.76
N LEU A 311 15.76 -10.98 32.07
CA LEU A 311 15.50 -9.69 32.72
C LEU A 311 14.17 -9.69 33.49
N VAL A 312 13.16 -10.40 32.98
CA VAL A 312 11.87 -10.54 33.68
C VAL A 312 12.01 -11.40 34.93
N LEU A 313 12.71 -12.54 34.87
CA LEU A 313 12.94 -13.42 36.02
C LEU A 313 13.83 -12.78 37.09
N GLU A 314 14.75 -11.89 36.70
CA GLU A 314 15.55 -11.07 37.61
C GLU A 314 14.76 -9.89 38.21
N GLY A 315 13.52 -9.68 37.82
CA GLY A 315 12.66 -8.54 38.26
C GLY A 315 13.14 -7.18 37.73
N ARG A 316 14.02 -7.14 36.74
CA ARG A 316 14.53 -5.90 36.12
C ARG A 316 13.52 -5.33 35.10
N ILE A 317 12.76 -6.19 34.46
CA ILE A 317 11.59 -5.81 33.64
C ILE A 317 10.36 -6.30 34.36
N PRO A 318 9.35 -5.43 34.63
CA PRO A 318 8.12 -5.82 35.32
C PRO A 318 7.34 -6.87 34.52
N MET A 319 6.75 -7.85 35.22
CA MET A 319 5.88 -8.86 34.60
C MET A 319 4.71 -8.23 33.84
N SER A 320 4.18 -7.10 34.30
CA SER A 320 3.10 -6.37 33.63
C SER A 320 3.48 -5.87 32.21
N VAL A 321 4.76 -5.61 31.95
CA VAL A 321 5.27 -5.24 30.61
C VAL A 321 5.24 -6.44 29.68
N LEU A 322 5.60 -7.63 30.15
CA LEU A 322 5.47 -8.87 29.40
C LEU A 322 3.99 -9.22 29.17
N ASP A 323 3.17 -9.07 30.19
CA ASP A 323 1.74 -9.39 30.13
C ASP A 323 0.99 -8.52 29.10
N ASP A 324 1.25 -7.20 29.05
CA ASP A 324 0.66 -6.32 28.02
C ASP A 324 0.96 -6.81 26.59
N LYS A 325 2.19 -7.21 26.32
CA LYS A 325 2.58 -7.73 25.00
C LYS A 325 1.85 -9.03 24.67
N VAL A 326 1.82 -9.94 25.63
CA VAL A 326 1.17 -11.25 25.49
C VAL A 326 -0.34 -11.10 25.31
N GLU A 327 -0.99 -10.17 26.00
CA GLU A 327 -2.40 -9.86 25.82
C GLU A 327 -2.71 -9.44 24.38
N ARG A 328 -1.87 -8.58 23.78
CA ARG A 328 -2.01 -8.11 22.39
C ARG A 328 -1.81 -9.25 21.39
N VAL A 329 -0.85 -10.12 21.63
CA VAL A 329 -0.61 -11.31 20.80
C VAL A 329 -1.76 -12.31 20.91
N LEU A 330 -2.23 -12.61 22.13
CA LEU A 330 -3.37 -13.50 22.37
C LEU A 330 -4.66 -12.96 21.72
N ARG A 331 -4.88 -11.64 21.80
CA ARG A 331 -6.02 -10.98 21.13
C ARG A 331 -5.95 -11.20 19.62
N THR A 332 -4.78 -11.08 19.01
CA THR A 332 -4.56 -11.37 17.59
C THR A 332 -4.81 -12.84 17.27
N ILE A 333 -4.32 -13.78 18.09
CA ILE A 333 -4.55 -15.21 17.93
C ILE A 333 -6.06 -15.54 17.99
N PHE A 334 -6.79 -14.98 18.95
CA PHE A 334 -8.23 -15.24 19.09
C PHE A 334 -9.09 -14.57 18.01
N ARG A 335 -8.60 -13.50 17.39
CA ARG A 335 -9.23 -12.87 16.23
C ARG A 335 -8.89 -13.59 14.90
N THR A 336 -7.84 -14.42 14.84
CA THR A 336 -7.31 -15.05 13.62
C THR A 336 -7.22 -16.57 13.71
N SER A 337 -6.09 -17.15 14.13
CA SER A 337 -5.82 -18.59 14.10
C SER A 337 -6.76 -19.44 14.98
N MET A 338 -7.33 -18.84 16.02
CA MET A 338 -8.33 -19.46 16.90
C MET A 338 -9.72 -18.82 16.78
N ASN A 339 -9.99 -18.13 15.67
CA ASN A 339 -11.31 -17.64 15.32
C ASN A 339 -12.05 -18.71 14.49
N HIS A 340 -13.11 -19.30 15.03
CA HIS A 340 -13.89 -20.31 14.34
C HIS A 340 -14.79 -19.75 13.22
N HIS A 341 -14.97 -18.43 13.15
CA HIS A 341 -15.63 -17.73 12.06
C HIS A 341 -14.65 -17.27 10.96
N LYS A 342 -13.36 -17.58 11.09
CA LYS A 342 -12.38 -17.28 10.04
C LYS A 342 -12.82 -17.93 8.73
N ALA A 343 -12.80 -17.16 7.65
CA ALA A 343 -13.11 -17.65 6.32
C ALA A 343 -12.15 -18.80 5.93
N ILE A 344 -12.66 -19.78 5.19
CA ILE A 344 -11.82 -20.82 4.56
C ILE A 344 -11.02 -20.18 3.41
N GLY A 345 -11.65 -19.23 2.74
CA GLY A 345 -11.09 -18.51 1.60
C GLY A 345 -11.07 -19.32 0.31
N ASN A 346 -10.59 -18.68 -0.75
CA ASN A 346 -10.40 -19.26 -2.07
C ASN A 346 -9.02 -18.88 -2.60
N GLN A 347 -8.53 -19.62 -3.60
CA GLN A 347 -7.28 -19.32 -4.28
C GLN A 347 -7.53 -19.23 -5.79
N CYS A 348 -7.07 -18.15 -6.41
CA CYS A 348 -7.17 -17.96 -7.86
C CYS A 348 -8.59 -18.14 -8.41
N SER A 349 -9.59 -17.64 -7.70
CA SER A 349 -10.98 -17.74 -8.13
C SER A 349 -11.29 -16.79 -9.30
N PRO A 350 -12.33 -17.04 -10.11
CA PRO A 350 -12.78 -16.09 -11.14
C PRO A 350 -13.08 -14.70 -10.57
N GLU A 351 -13.60 -14.61 -9.35
CA GLU A 351 -13.93 -13.38 -8.65
C GLU A 351 -12.65 -12.59 -8.33
N HIS A 352 -11.56 -13.27 -7.91
CA HIS A 352 -10.25 -12.63 -7.67
C HIS A 352 -9.70 -12.00 -8.95
N TYR A 353 -9.76 -12.71 -10.07
CA TYR A 353 -9.35 -12.15 -11.37
C TYR A 353 -10.26 -11.01 -11.84
N ALA A 354 -11.55 -11.07 -11.53
CA ALA A 354 -12.47 -9.96 -11.83
C ALA A 354 -12.14 -8.71 -11.02
N VAL A 355 -11.82 -8.85 -9.73
CA VAL A 355 -11.34 -7.73 -8.89
C VAL A 355 -10.01 -7.19 -9.42
N CYS A 356 -9.05 -8.07 -9.73
CA CYS A 356 -7.77 -7.68 -10.32
C CYS A 356 -7.98 -6.82 -11.59
N LYS A 357 -8.83 -7.25 -12.50
CA LYS A 357 -9.17 -6.56 -13.74
C LYS A 357 -9.88 -5.22 -13.47
N SER A 358 -10.83 -5.18 -12.55
CA SER A 358 -11.57 -3.97 -12.19
C SER A 358 -10.64 -2.89 -11.64
N VAL A 359 -9.73 -3.27 -10.72
CA VAL A 359 -8.73 -2.35 -10.15
C VAL A 359 -7.79 -1.86 -11.26
N GLY A 360 -7.29 -2.74 -12.12
CA GLY A 360 -6.43 -2.35 -13.23
C GLY A 360 -7.13 -1.39 -14.20
N THR A 361 -8.38 -1.65 -14.52
CA THR A 361 -9.19 -0.81 -15.44
C THR A 361 -9.46 0.59 -14.86
N GLU A 362 -9.81 0.65 -13.57
CA GLU A 362 -10.09 1.93 -12.91
C GLU A 362 -8.83 2.67 -12.43
N GLY A 363 -7.70 1.96 -12.30
CA GLY A 363 -6.44 2.53 -11.83
C GLY A 363 -5.52 3.02 -12.96
N ALA A 364 -5.61 2.45 -14.16
CA ALA A 364 -4.82 2.94 -15.30
C ALA A 364 -5.20 4.39 -15.65
N VAL A 365 -4.18 5.24 -15.83
CA VAL A 365 -4.36 6.69 -15.98
C VAL A 365 -3.99 7.12 -17.40
N LEU A 366 -4.96 7.66 -18.14
CA LEU A 366 -4.72 8.27 -19.44
C LEU A 366 -4.16 9.69 -19.25
N LEU A 367 -2.87 9.88 -19.57
CA LEU A 367 -2.15 11.12 -19.34
C LEU A 367 -2.11 12.05 -20.56
N LYS A 368 -2.19 11.48 -21.75
CA LYS A 368 -2.26 12.24 -23.02
C LYS A 368 -3.07 11.47 -24.05
N ASN A 369 -3.90 12.15 -24.85
CA ASN A 369 -4.66 11.55 -25.96
C ASN A 369 -4.88 12.57 -27.07
N GLN A 370 -3.81 12.91 -27.79
CA GLN A 370 -3.85 13.85 -28.89
C GLN A 370 -4.57 13.25 -30.10
N ASP A 371 -5.41 14.05 -30.76
CA ASP A 371 -6.20 13.68 -31.95
C ASP A 371 -7.11 12.46 -31.71
N ASN A 372 -7.44 12.15 -30.46
CA ASN A 372 -8.21 10.97 -30.06
C ASN A 372 -7.65 9.69 -30.69
N ILE A 373 -6.30 9.52 -30.62
CA ILE A 373 -5.65 8.32 -31.16
C ILE A 373 -6.12 7.07 -30.42
N LEU A 374 -6.35 7.18 -29.12
CA LEU A 374 -7.05 6.21 -28.28
C LEU A 374 -8.53 6.60 -28.17
N PRO A 375 -9.48 5.63 -28.17
CA PRO A 375 -9.24 4.19 -28.34
C PRO A 375 -8.89 3.81 -29.80
N ILE A 376 -8.21 2.67 -29.94
CA ILE A 376 -7.84 2.11 -31.23
C ILE A 376 -8.87 1.03 -31.63
N ALA A 377 -9.80 1.36 -32.54
CA ALA A 377 -10.70 0.36 -33.04
C ALA A 377 -9.92 -0.78 -33.77
N PRO A 378 -10.33 -2.06 -33.65
CA PRO A 378 -9.55 -3.20 -34.18
C PRO A 378 -9.19 -3.13 -35.64
N ASN A 379 -9.97 -2.40 -36.46
CA ASN A 379 -9.77 -2.28 -37.91
C ASN A 379 -9.16 -0.93 -38.34
N ARG A 380 -8.76 -0.07 -37.42
CA ARG A 380 -8.25 1.28 -37.72
C ARG A 380 -6.88 1.26 -38.40
N TYR A 381 -6.00 0.32 -38.02
CA TYR A 381 -4.65 0.19 -38.56
C TYR A 381 -4.42 -1.24 -39.07
N LYS A 382 -3.60 -1.38 -40.13
CA LYS A 382 -3.26 -2.66 -40.74
C LYS A 382 -2.00 -3.28 -40.16
N ARG A 383 -1.04 -2.44 -39.79
CA ARG A 383 0.29 -2.86 -39.30
C ARG A 383 0.58 -2.12 -38.00
N ILE A 384 0.45 -2.84 -36.88
CA ILE A 384 0.69 -2.33 -35.55
C ILE A 384 2.01 -2.93 -35.05
N LEU A 385 2.97 -2.08 -34.76
CA LEU A 385 4.22 -2.49 -34.15
C LEU A 385 4.15 -2.31 -32.63
N VAL A 386 4.32 -3.39 -31.89
CA VAL A 386 4.51 -3.36 -30.43
C VAL A 386 6.02 -3.38 -30.16
N VAL A 387 6.50 -2.39 -29.41
CA VAL A 387 7.92 -2.25 -29.02
C VAL A 387 8.02 -2.20 -27.52
N GLY A 388 8.93 -2.95 -26.92
CA GLY A 388 9.29 -2.82 -25.52
C GLY A 388 9.44 -4.16 -24.81
N ASP A 389 10.45 -4.27 -23.95
CA ASP A 389 10.69 -5.46 -23.11
C ASP A 389 9.52 -5.74 -22.16
N ASN A 390 8.92 -4.68 -21.62
CA ASN A 390 7.77 -4.77 -20.72
C ASN A 390 6.52 -5.39 -21.39
N ALA A 391 6.48 -5.49 -22.72
CA ALA A 391 5.37 -6.13 -23.43
C ALA A 391 5.28 -7.64 -23.18
N VAL A 392 6.40 -8.29 -22.84
CA VAL A 392 6.50 -9.75 -22.64
C VAL A 392 6.97 -10.13 -21.24
N ARG A 393 7.06 -9.17 -20.33
CA ARG A 393 7.58 -9.38 -18.99
C ARG A 393 6.45 -9.71 -17.99
N ASN A 394 6.68 -10.70 -17.14
CA ASN A 394 5.87 -10.89 -15.95
C ASN A 394 6.25 -9.86 -14.89
N MET A 395 5.34 -8.92 -14.63
CA MET A 395 5.56 -7.82 -13.68
C MET A 395 5.33 -8.21 -12.22
N SER A 396 4.91 -9.44 -11.94
CA SER A 396 4.76 -9.98 -10.58
C SER A 396 6.05 -10.58 -10.04
N GLU A 397 7.01 -10.92 -10.92
CA GLU A 397 8.32 -11.41 -10.54
C GLU A 397 9.23 -10.27 -10.09
N GLY A 398 9.99 -10.50 -9.01
CA GLY A 398 10.89 -9.51 -8.43
C GLY A 398 10.19 -8.49 -7.53
N GLY A 399 10.92 -7.47 -7.10
CA GLY A 399 10.41 -6.42 -6.21
C GLY A 399 10.69 -6.66 -4.72
N GLY A 400 11.41 -7.72 -4.33
CA GLY A 400 11.80 -8.00 -2.96
C GLY A 400 10.80 -8.82 -2.16
N SER A 401 10.50 -8.45 -0.92
CA SER A 401 9.58 -9.19 -0.04
C SER A 401 8.17 -9.31 -0.64
N SER A 402 7.75 -8.38 -1.47
CA SER A 402 6.44 -8.37 -2.12
C SER A 402 6.40 -9.09 -3.47
N GLU A 403 7.43 -9.83 -3.87
CA GLU A 403 7.37 -10.64 -5.09
C GLU A 403 6.32 -11.75 -4.98
N LEU A 404 5.68 -12.08 -6.10
CA LEU A 404 4.58 -13.04 -6.16
C LEU A 404 4.86 -14.15 -7.17
N LYS A 405 4.37 -15.33 -6.87
CA LYS A 405 4.34 -16.48 -7.78
C LYS A 405 2.92 -16.64 -8.32
N THR A 406 2.71 -16.18 -9.55
CA THR A 406 1.39 -16.22 -10.19
C THR A 406 1.04 -17.61 -10.70
N LYS A 407 -0.24 -17.97 -10.67
CA LYS A 407 -0.75 -19.17 -11.32
C LYS A 407 -0.74 -19.01 -12.84
N PHE A 408 -1.13 -17.84 -13.32
CA PHE A 408 -0.96 -17.39 -14.69
C PHE A 408 -0.85 -15.87 -14.72
N ASP A 409 -0.27 -15.38 -15.80
CA ASP A 409 -0.13 -13.95 -16.07
C ASP A 409 -0.36 -13.70 -17.56
N ILE A 410 -1.20 -12.75 -17.91
CA ILE A 410 -1.45 -12.39 -19.30
C ILE A 410 -0.53 -11.21 -19.63
N SER A 411 0.47 -11.46 -20.49
CA SER A 411 1.38 -10.39 -20.89
C SER A 411 0.66 -9.27 -21.69
N PRO A 412 1.15 -8.03 -21.64
CA PRO A 412 0.64 -6.95 -22.48
C PRO A 412 0.57 -7.32 -23.97
N LEU A 413 1.57 -8.02 -24.47
CA LEU A 413 1.61 -8.46 -25.87
C LEU A 413 0.50 -9.48 -26.19
N ASP A 414 0.28 -10.48 -25.31
CA ASP A 414 -0.76 -11.47 -25.52
C ASP A 414 -2.17 -10.84 -25.47
N GLY A 415 -2.38 -9.91 -24.53
CA GLY A 415 -3.61 -9.15 -24.48
C GLY A 415 -3.85 -8.32 -25.74
N LEU A 416 -2.87 -7.59 -26.24
CA LEU A 416 -2.99 -6.84 -27.49
C LEU A 416 -3.22 -7.76 -28.69
N LYS A 417 -2.54 -8.90 -28.76
CA LYS A 417 -2.75 -9.91 -29.82
C LYS A 417 -4.16 -10.50 -29.81
N SER A 418 -4.77 -10.65 -28.63
CA SER A 418 -6.15 -11.16 -28.54
C SER A 418 -7.17 -10.25 -29.24
N VAL A 419 -6.87 -8.94 -29.36
CA VAL A 419 -7.75 -7.94 -30.00
C VAL A 419 -7.35 -7.67 -31.44
N TYR A 420 -6.06 -7.57 -31.73
CA TYR A 420 -5.57 -7.10 -33.02
C TYR A 420 -5.03 -8.22 -33.94
N GLY A 421 -4.80 -9.41 -33.40
CA GLY A 421 -4.40 -10.61 -34.13
C GLY A 421 -3.10 -10.43 -34.94
N ASP A 422 -3.12 -10.89 -36.18
CA ASP A 422 -1.98 -10.88 -37.11
C ASP A 422 -1.51 -9.47 -37.56
N LYS A 423 -2.27 -8.43 -37.17
CA LYS A 423 -1.85 -7.04 -37.43
C LYS A 423 -0.67 -6.62 -36.56
N ILE A 424 -0.39 -7.38 -35.47
CA ILE A 424 0.70 -7.08 -34.54
C ILE A 424 2.00 -7.71 -35.01
N THR A 425 3.02 -6.88 -35.14
CA THR A 425 4.42 -7.29 -35.15
C THR A 425 5.05 -6.87 -33.84
N PHE A 426 5.86 -7.70 -33.22
CA PHE A 426 6.57 -7.40 -31.98
C PHE A 426 8.09 -7.35 -32.19
N VAL A 427 8.72 -6.35 -31.61
CA VAL A 427 10.18 -6.26 -31.44
C VAL A 427 10.50 -5.78 -30.03
N ARG A 428 11.53 -6.32 -29.42
CA ARG A 428 11.85 -5.98 -28.04
C ARG A 428 12.33 -4.53 -27.86
N GLY A 429 13.16 -4.03 -28.76
CA GLY A 429 13.67 -2.65 -28.79
C GLY A 429 14.70 -2.33 -27.71
N TYR A 430 14.51 -2.79 -26.48
CA TYR A 430 15.45 -2.76 -25.38
C TYR A 430 15.31 -4.04 -24.54
N TYR A 431 16.26 -4.27 -23.63
CA TYR A 431 16.20 -5.39 -22.68
C TYR A 431 16.59 -4.91 -21.28
N ALA A 432 15.79 -5.23 -20.31
CA ALA A 432 15.96 -4.77 -18.93
C ALA A 432 16.71 -5.75 -18.03
N GLY A 433 17.15 -6.91 -18.54
CA GLY A 433 17.74 -7.97 -17.72
C GLY A 433 16.69 -8.79 -16.96
N LYS A 434 17.17 -9.77 -16.20
CA LYS A 434 16.32 -10.57 -15.32
C LYS A 434 16.05 -9.84 -14.01
N PRO A 435 14.89 -10.03 -13.36
CA PRO A 435 14.69 -9.55 -12.01
C PRO A 435 15.59 -10.32 -11.05
N LEU A 436 16.51 -9.61 -10.38
CA LEU A 436 17.41 -10.14 -9.37
C LEU A 436 17.26 -9.30 -8.12
N TYR A 437 17.24 -9.96 -6.94
CA TYR A 437 17.29 -9.26 -5.67
C TYR A 437 18.73 -8.79 -5.39
N ASP A 438 18.91 -7.55 -5.00
CA ASP A 438 20.21 -6.91 -4.70
C ASP A 438 21.25 -6.89 -5.84
N ALA A 439 20.84 -7.15 -7.06
CA ALA A 439 21.75 -7.17 -8.21
C ALA A 439 21.10 -6.66 -9.49
N VAL A 440 21.92 -6.19 -10.39
CA VAL A 440 21.53 -5.82 -11.77
C VAL A 440 22.26 -6.76 -12.73
N GLU A 441 21.53 -7.40 -13.66
CA GLU A 441 22.13 -8.24 -14.67
C GLU A 441 22.99 -7.37 -15.63
N PRO A 442 24.27 -7.68 -15.84
CA PRO A 442 25.08 -6.98 -16.82
C PRO A 442 24.55 -7.18 -18.24
N LEU A 443 24.33 -6.09 -18.98
CA LEU A 443 23.79 -6.12 -20.33
C LEU A 443 24.89 -5.80 -21.35
N SER A 444 24.92 -6.55 -22.47
CA SER A 444 25.83 -6.28 -23.58
C SER A 444 25.39 -5.05 -24.36
N THR A 445 26.27 -4.06 -24.49
CA THR A 445 26.02 -2.84 -25.25
C THR A 445 25.70 -3.13 -26.72
N ASP A 446 26.40 -4.10 -27.36
CA ASP A 446 26.15 -4.48 -28.75
C ASP A 446 24.75 -5.12 -28.91
N SER A 447 24.34 -5.93 -27.96
CA SER A 447 22.99 -6.51 -27.97
C SER A 447 21.91 -5.43 -27.85
N LEU A 448 22.09 -4.44 -26.98
CA LEU A 448 21.17 -3.32 -26.82
C LEU A 448 21.09 -2.46 -28.07
N LYS A 449 22.24 -2.18 -28.72
CA LYS A 449 22.31 -1.45 -29.99
C LYS A 449 21.56 -2.17 -31.11
N ARG A 450 21.75 -3.49 -31.24
CA ARG A 450 21.02 -4.30 -32.23
C ARG A 450 19.51 -4.27 -32.00
N LEU A 451 19.04 -4.42 -30.77
CA LEU A 451 17.60 -4.35 -30.46
C LEU A 451 16.99 -3.01 -30.85
N LYS A 452 17.69 -1.91 -30.61
CA LYS A 452 17.28 -0.57 -31.01
C LYS A 452 17.20 -0.44 -32.53
N GLU A 453 18.21 -0.91 -33.29
CA GLU A 453 18.23 -0.88 -34.75
C GLU A 453 17.08 -1.71 -35.34
N GLU A 454 16.81 -2.91 -34.82
CA GLU A 454 15.67 -3.75 -35.23
C GLU A 454 14.34 -3.01 -35.03
N ALA A 455 14.16 -2.31 -33.90
CA ALA A 455 12.96 -1.54 -33.63
C ALA A 455 12.76 -0.38 -34.62
N LEU A 456 13.82 0.36 -34.93
CA LEU A 456 13.77 1.46 -35.90
C LEU A 456 13.48 0.97 -37.33
N GLN A 457 14.02 -0.18 -37.73
CA GLN A 457 13.70 -0.78 -39.04
C GLN A 457 12.26 -1.23 -39.14
N ALA A 458 11.72 -1.86 -38.07
CA ALA A 458 10.31 -2.28 -38.02
C ALA A 458 9.35 -1.07 -38.00
N ALA A 459 9.73 -0.01 -37.29
CA ALA A 459 8.94 1.22 -37.18
C ALA A 459 8.65 1.90 -38.53
N ARG A 460 9.59 1.84 -39.48
CA ARG A 460 9.40 2.41 -40.84
C ARG A 460 8.29 1.74 -41.64
N LYS A 461 7.91 0.50 -41.27
CA LYS A 461 6.88 -0.29 -41.95
C LYS A 461 5.51 -0.25 -41.23
N ALA A 462 5.47 0.30 -40.02
CA ALA A 462 4.26 0.31 -39.20
C ALA A 462 3.37 1.51 -39.49
N ASP A 463 2.04 1.33 -39.33
CA ASP A 463 1.04 2.41 -39.41
C ASP A 463 0.82 3.03 -38.03
N LEU A 464 1.12 2.28 -36.96
CA LEU A 464 1.01 2.65 -35.56
C LEU A 464 2.11 1.94 -34.75
N ILE A 465 2.70 2.64 -33.79
CA ILE A 465 3.55 2.05 -32.78
C ILE A 465 2.81 2.08 -31.44
N ILE A 466 2.79 0.94 -30.72
CA ILE A 466 2.45 0.83 -29.32
C ILE A 466 3.76 0.51 -28.58
N PHE A 467 4.33 1.50 -27.89
CA PHE A 467 5.49 1.32 -27.06
C PHE A 467 5.06 0.88 -25.66
N VAL A 468 5.58 -0.22 -25.15
CA VAL A 468 5.29 -0.79 -23.84
C VAL A 468 6.55 -0.76 -22.99
N GLY A 469 6.64 0.20 -22.08
CA GLY A 469 7.84 0.46 -21.30
C GLY A 469 7.57 0.97 -19.89
N GLY A 470 8.44 1.84 -19.39
CA GLY A 470 8.39 2.36 -18.03
C GLY A 470 9.36 1.66 -17.09
N LEU A 471 9.02 1.60 -15.82
CA LEU A 471 9.76 0.88 -14.80
C LEU A 471 9.43 -0.62 -14.82
N ASN A 472 10.10 -1.38 -13.97
CA ASN A 472 9.83 -2.80 -13.74
C ASN A 472 10.22 -3.18 -12.31
N LYS A 473 10.15 -4.46 -11.96
CA LYS A 473 10.41 -4.98 -10.61
C LYS A 473 11.87 -5.42 -10.41
N ASN A 474 12.81 -4.92 -11.23
CA ASN A 474 14.23 -5.18 -11.05
C ASN A 474 14.80 -4.35 -9.91
N HIS A 475 15.93 -4.80 -9.36
CA HIS A 475 16.71 -4.02 -8.40
C HIS A 475 17.06 -2.63 -8.96
N ARG A 476 16.97 -1.59 -8.12
CA ARG A 476 17.10 -0.18 -8.48
C ARG A 476 16.10 0.32 -9.53
N GLN A 477 14.94 -0.33 -9.58
CA GLN A 477 13.74 0.14 -10.26
C GLN A 477 12.61 0.23 -9.23
N ASP A 478 11.54 -0.58 -9.34
CA ASP A 478 10.53 -0.72 -8.27
C ASP A 478 10.82 -2.03 -7.51
N CYS A 479 11.78 -1.98 -6.61
CA CYS A 479 12.26 -3.12 -5.85
C CYS A 479 12.71 -2.70 -4.45
N GLU A 480 12.42 -3.53 -3.47
CA GLU A 480 12.96 -3.40 -2.13
C GLU A 480 14.50 -3.45 -2.13
N ASN A 481 15.12 -2.79 -1.15
CA ASN A 481 16.57 -2.67 -0.97
C ASN A 481 17.31 -1.89 -2.07
N GLY A 482 16.60 -1.06 -2.82
CA GLY A 482 17.23 -0.23 -3.83
C GLY A 482 16.35 0.88 -4.37
N ASP A 483 16.71 2.14 -4.10
CA ASP A 483 16.12 3.28 -4.78
C ASP A 483 16.66 3.41 -6.21
N ARG A 484 15.90 4.02 -7.11
CA ARG A 484 16.33 4.32 -8.47
C ARG A 484 17.47 5.35 -8.47
N GLU A 485 18.39 5.20 -9.40
CA GLU A 485 19.52 6.12 -9.58
C GLU A 485 19.13 7.41 -10.32
N SER A 486 18.09 7.37 -11.14
CA SER A 486 17.62 8.48 -11.95
C SER A 486 16.09 8.55 -12.01
N TYR A 487 15.59 9.74 -12.20
CA TYR A 487 14.19 10.00 -12.49
C TYR A 487 13.81 9.68 -13.95
N ASP A 488 14.80 9.58 -14.84
CA ASP A 488 14.64 9.19 -16.24
C ASP A 488 14.35 7.68 -16.35
N LEU A 489 13.78 7.26 -17.48
CA LEU A 489 13.56 5.85 -17.77
C LEU A 489 14.89 5.14 -18.07
N SER A 490 15.11 4.01 -17.42
CA SER A 490 16.32 3.19 -17.60
C SER A 490 16.35 2.48 -18.96
N TYR A 491 17.50 1.86 -19.27
CA TYR A 491 17.69 0.99 -20.45
C TYR A 491 17.59 1.71 -21.81
N GLY A 492 17.82 3.03 -21.84
CA GLY A 492 17.77 3.83 -23.07
C GLY A 492 16.35 4.02 -23.64
N GLN A 493 15.31 3.83 -22.85
CA GLN A 493 13.92 3.94 -23.30
C GLN A 493 13.58 5.34 -23.80
N ASP A 494 14.01 6.40 -23.11
CA ASP A 494 13.69 7.78 -23.47
C ASP A 494 14.28 8.13 -24.86
N GLU A 495 15.52 7.72 -25.12
CA GLU A 495 16.17 7.89 -26.42
C GLU A 495 15.46 7.06 -27.51
N LEU A 496 15.11 5.79 -27.23
CA LEU A 496 14.42 4.93 -28.18
C LEU A 496 13.05 5.51 -28.57
N ILE A 497 12.25 5.99 -27.63
CA ILE A 497 10.95 6.63 -27.91
C ILE A 497 11.15 7.87 -28.78
N ALA A 498 12.14 8.72 -28.46
CA ALA A 498 12.45 9.92 -29.22
C ALA A 498 12.88 9.61 -30.67
N GLU A 499 13.67 8.54 -30.90
CA GLU A 499 14.07 8.12 -32.23
C GLU A 499 12.92 7.46 -33.02
N LEU A 500 12.11 6.63 -32.40
CA LEU A 500 10.89 6.09 -32.99
C LEU A 500 9.96 7.21 -33.48
N ALA A 501 9.85 8.30 -32.71
CA ALA A 501 9.02 9.46 -33.06
C ALA A 501 9.54 10.27 -34.26
N LYS A 502 10.81 10.11 -34.63
CA LYS A 502 11.34 10.71 -35.88
C LYS A 502 10.84 9.97 -37.11
N VAL A 503 10.63 8.64 -37.02
CA VAL A 503 10.28 7.80 -38.17
C VAL A 503 8.78 7.47 -38.25
N GLN A 504 8.03 7.50 -37.14
CA GLN A 504 6.59 7.27 -37.10
C GLN A 504 5.92 8.31 -36.18
N LYS A 505 4.82 8.93 -36.64
CA LYS A 505 4.13 9.97 -35.86
C LYS A 505 2.98 9.42 -35.00
N ASN A 506 2.45 8.26 -35.36
CA ASN A 506 1.39 7.61 -34.60
C ASN A 506 2.02 6.71 -33.54
N ILE A 507 2.36 7.27 -32.38
CA ILE A 507 2.92 6.53 -31.25
C ILE A 507 1.99 6.67 -30.06
N VAL A 508 1.62 5.54 -29.50
CA VAL A 508 0.97 5.37 -28.19
C VAL A 508 1.99 4.75 -27.24
N VAL A 509 2.21 5.37 -26.10
CA VAL A 509 3.11 4.86 -25.06
C VAL A 509 2.28 4.35 -23.89
N LEU A 510 2.52 3.11 -23.49
CA LEU A 510 1.94 2.44 -22.35
C LEU A 510 3.07 2.19 -21.35
N THR A 511 2.98 2.79 -20.16
CA THR A 511 4.06 2.70 -19.18
C THR A 511 3.62 1.97 -17.92
N PHE A 512 4.51 1.13 -17.40
CA PHE A 512 4.40 0.50 -16.09
C PHE A 512 5.29 1.24 -15.08
N GLY A 513 4.99 1.10 -13.79
CA GLY A 513 5.80 1.64 -12.70
C GLY A 513 4.97 1.95 -11.47
N GLY A 514 5.60 1.90 -10.30
CA GLY A 514 4.98 2.21 -9.01
C GLY A 514 5.19 3.64 -8.55
N ASN A 515 5.92 4.46 -9.33
CA ASN A 515 6.23 5.85 -9.00
C ASN A 515 6.34 6.71 -10.25
N ALA A 516 6.47 8.02 -10.07
CA ALA A 516 6.66 8.99 -11.13
C ALA A 516 8.05 8.87 -11.80
N PHE A 517 8.14 9.29 -13.05
CA PHE A 517 9.36 9.35 -13.86
C PHE A 517 9.28 10.49 -14.90
N ALA A 518 10.41 10.89 -15.46
CA ALA A 518 10.47 11.91 -16.50
C ALA A 518 9.86 11.40 -17.81
N THR A 519 9.24 12.32 -18.57
CA THR A 519 8.67 12.04 -19.88
C THR A 519 9.17 13.06 -20.93
N PRO A 520 10.49 13.16 -21.19
CA PRO A 520 11.05 14.21 -22.05
C PRO A 520 10.51 14.16 -23.48
N TRP A 521 10.07 13.01 -23.94
CA TRP A 521 9.49 12.73 -25.25
C TRP A 521 7.98 13.01 -25.36
N ILE A 522 7.33 13.50 -24.31
CA ILE A 522 5.84 13.59 -24.24
C ILE A 522 5.25 14.38 -25.42
N ASN A 523 5.93 15.42 -25.90
CA ASN A 523 5.46 16.22 -27.04
C ASN A 523 5.60 15.51 -28.40
N SER A 524 6.40 14.45 -28.48
CA SER A 524 6.68 13.70 -29.69
C SER A 524 5.77 12.49 -29.91
N VAL A 525 4.95 12.11 -28.92
CA VAL A 525 4.01 10.99 -28.99
C VAL A 525 2.57 11.47 -28.91
N LYS A 526 1.63 10.69 -29.46
CA LYS A 526 0.23 11.09 -29.51
C LYS A 526 -0.55 10.71 -28.25
N ALA A 527 -0.21 9.61 -27.60
CA ALA A 527 -0.85 9.22 -26.35
C ALA A 527 0.14 8.64 -25.35
N LEU A 528 -0.19 8.83 -24.07
CA LEU A 528 0.47 8.20 -22.94
C LEU A 528 -0.58 7.69 -21.97
N MET A 529 -0.51 6.40 -21.62
CA MET A 529 -1.28 5.79 -20.54
C MET A 529 -0.31 5.18 -19.55
N HIS A 530 -0.44 5.57 -18.26
CA HIS A 530 0.34 4.98 -17.18
C HIS A 530 -0.48 3.91 -16.49
N CYS A 531 0.03 2.68 -16.47
CA CYS A 531 -0.73 1.49 -16.09
C CYS A 531 -0.38 0.97 -14.69
N TRP A 532 0.59 1.55 -14.00
CA TRP A 532 1.13 1.02 -12.74
C TRP A 532 1.60 -0.44 -12.92
N TYR A 533 1.28 -1.33 -11.99
CA TYR A 533 1.41 -2.79 -12.14
C TYR A 533 0.02 -3.40 -12.02
N LEU A 534 -0.46 -4.02 -13.09
CA LEU A 534 -1.85 -4.45 -13.24
C LEU A 534 -2.12 -5.88 -12.75
N GLY A 535 -1.10 -6.58 -12.24
CA GLY A 535 -1.24 -7.96 -11.77
C GLY A 535 -1.51 -8.97 -12.89
N SER A 536 -2.06 -10.12 -12.52
CA SER A 536 -2.28 -11.27 -13.42
C SER A 536 -3.09 -10.95 -14.68
N MET A 537 -4.01 -10.00 -14.60
CA MET A 537 -4.89 -9.61 -15.71
C MET A 537 -4.35 -8.46 -16.56
N SER A 538 -3.04 -8.19 -16.49
CA SER A 538 -2.37 -7.05 -17.11
C SER A 538 -2.68 -6.92 -18.60
N GLY A 539 -2.49 -7.97 -19.37
CA GLY A 539 -2.69 -7.94 -20.82
C GLY A 539 -4.14 -7.74 -21.24
N GLU A 540 -5.08 -8.43 -20.58
CA GLU A 540 -6.52 -8.28 -20.90
C GLU A 540 -7.01 -6.88 -20.53
N THR A 541 -6.68 -6.38 -19.34
CA THR A 541 -7.02 -5.03 -18.89
C THR A 541 -6.53 -3.97 -19.87
N LEU A 542 -5.26 -4.08 -20.26
CA LEU A 542 -4.62 -3.14 -21.17
C LEU A 542 -5.24 -3.18 -22.57
N ALA A 543 -5.54 -4.37 -23.09
CA ALA A 543 -6.17 -4.55 -24.39
C ALA A 543 -7.59 -3.95 -24.42
N GLU A 544 -8.38 -4.10 -23.36
CA GLU A 544 -9.71 -3.52 -23.25
C GLU A 544 -9.67 -1.98 -23.16
N LEU A 545 -8.71 -1.41 -22.43
CA LEU A 545 -8.51 0.03 -22.36
C LEU A 545 -8.06 0.59 -23.72
N VAL A 546 -7.07 -0.02 -24.35
CA VAL A 546 -6.54 0.45 -25.65
C VAL A 546 -7.57 0.35 -26.77
N SER A 547 -8.39 -0.70 -26.79
CA SER A 547 -9.43 -0.89 -27.81
C SER A 547 -10.70 -0.06 -27.56
N GLY A 548 -10.88 0.49 -26.37
CA GLY A 548 -12.07 1.25 -25.97
C GLY A 548 -13.24 0.38 -25.52
N LYS A 549 -13.03 -0.91 -25.30
CA LYS A 549 -14.03 -1.76 -24.62
C LYS A 549 -14.28 -1.28 -23.19
N GLN A 550 -13.24 -0.73 -22.56
CA GLN A 550 -13.32 -0.03 -21.29
C GLN A 550 -12.83 1.42 -21.43
N ASN A 551 -13.41 2.31 -20.63
CA ASN A 551 -13.04 3.72 -20.60
C ASN A 551 -12.11 3.98 -19.39
N PRO A 552 -10.88 4.52 -19.58
CA PRO A 552 -9.99 4.81 -18.45
C PRO A 552 -10.63 5.84 -17.52
N SER A 553 -10.43 5.64 -16.22
CA SER A 553 -10.99 6.53 -15.20
C SER A 553 -10.03 6.72 -14.00
N GLY A 554 -8.79 6.25 -14.12
CA GLY A 554 -7.77 6.41 -13.12
C GLY A 554 -7.34 7.87 -12.98
N LYS A 555 -6.95 8.26 -11.76
CA LYS A 555 -6.41 9.57 -11.41
C LYS A 555 -5.08 9.39 -10.68
N LEU A 556 -4.08 10.23 -10.97
CA LEU A 556 -2.76 10.11 -10.37
C LEU A 556 -2.82 10.30 -8.84
N PRO A 557 -2.35 9.33 -8.04
CA PRO A 557 -2.16 9.51 -6.60
C PRO A 557 -0.82 10.15 -6.25
N ILE A 558 -0.02 10.51 -7.26
CA ILE A 558 1.33 11.08 -7.16
C ILE A 558 1.49 12.14 -8.24
N THR A 559 2.09 13.27 -7.90
CA THR A 559 2.47 14.32 -8.85
C THR A 559 3.66 13.85 -9.71
N PHE A 560 3.56 13.97 -11.03
CA PHE A 560 4.69 13.79 -11.95
C PHE A 560 5.34 15.13 -12.22
N ALA A 561 6.55 15.35 -11.73
CA ALA A 561 7.32 16.55 -12.04
C ALA A 561 7.88 16.51 -13.47
N LYS A 562 8.29 17.66 -14.00
CA LYS A 562 9.02 17.70 -15.28
C LYS A 562 10.45 17.23 -15.11
N ARG A 563 11.07 17.50 -13.96
CA ARG A 563 12.46 17.17 -13.64
C ARG A 563 12.56 16.69 -12.20
N GLN A 564 13.53 15.83 -11.92
CA GLN A 564 13.86 15.37 -10.58
C GLN A 564 14.05 16.54 -9.60
N ALA A 565 14.77 17.57 -10.01
CA ALA A 565 15.06 18.73 -9.19
C ALA A 565 13.83 19.57 -8.81
N ASP A 566 12.68 19.36 -9.43
CA ASP A 566 11.45 20.10 -9.08
C ASP A 566 10.77 19.55 -7.82
N TYR A 567 11.13 18.34 -7.35
CA TYR A 567 10.59 17.76 -6.12
C TYR A 567 11.21 18.39 -4.86
N PRO A 568 10.43 18.55 -3.78
CA PRO A 568 10.90 19.23 -2.57
C PRO A 568 12.11 18.54 -1.92
N CYS A 569 12.16 17.22 -1.87
CA CYS A 569 13.25 16.48 -1.24
C CYS A 569 14.64 16.73 -1.88
N PHE A 570 14.70 17.19 -3.14
CA PHE A 570 15.95 17.54 -3.82
C PHE A 570 16.35 19.02 -3.70
N GLN A 571 15.45 19.88 -3.19
CA GLN A 571 15.76 21.32 -3.01
C GLN A 571 16.86 21.55 -1.98
N PHE A 572 17.01 20.62 -1.04
CA PHE A 572 17.98 20.68 0.05
C PHE A 572 19.25 19.85 -0.21
N GLY A 573 19.45 19.43 -1.47
CA GLY A 573 20.59 18.60 -1.88
C GLY A 573 20.61 17.25 -1.15
N LYS A 574 21.80 16.71 -0.92
CA LYS A 574 21.95 15.40 -0.26
C LYS A 574 21.35 15.35 1.15
N ARG A 575 21.26 16.48 1.85
CA ARG A 575 20.64 16.57 3.18
C ARG A 575 19.15 16.15 3.14
N GLY A 576 18.43 16.54 2.10
CA GLY A 576 17.02 16.16 1.89
C GLY A 576 16.86 14.74 1.34
N TYR A 577 17.80 14.26 0.50
CA TYR A 577 17.85 12.91 -0.02
C TYR A 577 19.22 12.62 -0.69
N PRO A 578 19.82 11.45 -0.44
CA PRO A 578 19.41 10.35 0.44
C PRO A 578 19.81 10.56 1.90
N GLY A 579 20.43 11.66 2.25
CA GLY A 579 21.00 11.97 3.54
C GLY A 579 22.53 12.14 3.47
N VAL A 580 23.11 12.65 4.56
CA VAL A 580 24.55 12.78 4.79
C VAL A 580 24.87 12.16 6.14
N ASP A 581 25.89 11.34 6.22
CA ASP A 581 26.30 10.65 7.46
C ASP A 581 25.12 9.93 8.17
N LYS A 582 24.26 9.27 7.36
CA LYS A 582 23.05 8.58 7.82
C LYS A 582 22.02 9.51 8.49
N GLN A 583 22.07 10.79 8.21
CA GLN A 583 21.08 11.78 8.64
C GLN A 583 20.34 12.31 7.42
N VAL A 584 19.02 12.12 7.38
CA VAL A 584 18.14 12.71 6.37
C VAL A 584 17.22 13.72 7.03
N TYR A 585 16.99 14.84 6.36
CA TYR A 585 16.17 15.92 6.88
C TYR A 585 14.98 16.16 5.97
N TYR A 586 13.80 16.19 6.55
CA TYR A 586 12.55 16.50 5.85
C TYR A 586 12.27 18.00 5.97
N ASP A 587 13.24 18.80 5.49
CA ASP A 587 13.24 20.27 5.60
C ASP A 587 12.11 20.92 4.78
N GLU A 588 11.49 20.21 3.86
CA GLU A 588 10.27 20.64 3.17
C GLU A 588 9.05 20.71 4.09
N GLY A 589 9.11 20.12 5.27
CA GLY A 589 8.02 20.16 6.25
C GLY A 589 6.73 19.52 5.70
N ILE A 590 5.63 20.27 5.78
CA ILE A 590 4.31 19.81 5.29
C ILE A 590 4.16 19.89 3.77
N TYR A 591 5.15 20.44 3.06
CA TYR A 591 5.06 20.67 1.61
C TYR A 591 5.56 19.44 0.82
N VAL A 592 4.86 18.33 0.93
CA VAL A 592 5.14 17.10 0.16
C VAL A 592 4.17 16.99 -1.02
N GLY A 593 4.67 16.48 -2.16
CA GLY A 593 3.86 16.26 -3.36
C GLY A 593 3.20 17.55 -3.87
N TYR A 594 1.92 17.46 -4.26
CA TYR A 594 1.17 18.60 -4.83
C TYR A 594 1.13 19.84 -3.92
N ARG A 595 1.24 19.67 -2.59
CA ARG A 595 1.29 20.79 -1.63
C ARG A 595 2.48 21.70 -1.93
N TRP A 596 3.61 21.13 -2.31
CA TRP A 596 4.80 21.87 -2.74
C TRP A 596 4.58 22.55 -4.08
N PHE A 597 4.19 21.81 -5.11
CA PHE A 597 4.03 22.31 -6.47
C PHE A 597 3.02 23.48 -6.51
N ASN A 598 1.89 23.34 -5.82
CA ASN A 598 0.86 24.35 -5.79
C ASN A 598 1.30 25.61 -5.02
N THR A 599 1.86 25.43 -3.83
CA THR A 599 2.27 26.57 -2.96
C THR A 599 3.45 27.33 -3.56
N LYS A 600 4.41 26.65 -4.20
CA LYS A 600 5.55 27.28 -4.87
C LYS A 600 5.28 27.70 -6.32
N ALA A 601 4.06 27.48 -6.82
CA ALA A 601 3.64 27.77 -8.19
C ALA A 601 4.55 27.08 -9.27
N ILE A 602 5.01 25.86 -8.99
CA ILE A 602 5.80 25.05 -9.93
C ILE A 602 4.83 24.21 -10.74
N ALA A 603 4.80 24.39 -12.07
CA ALA A 603 3.94 23.60 -12.95
C ALA A 603 4.50 22.17 -13.12
N PRO A 604 3.82 21.13 -12.62
CA PRO A 604 4.24 19.75 -12.84
C PRO A 604 4.06 19.33 -14.30
N GLN A 605 4.57 18.14 -14.67
CA GLN A 605 4.25 17.51 -15.94
C GLN A 605 2.82 17.00 -15.94
N PHE A 606 2.42 16.29 -14.88
CA PHE A 606 1.05 15.89 -14.62
C PHE A 606 0.75 16.10 -13.12
N PRO A 607 -0.29 16.86 -12.79
CA PRO A 607 -0.60 17.15 -11.39
C PRO A 607 -1.25 15.95 -10.68
N PHE A 608 -1.24 15.99 -9.36
CA PHE A 608 -2.01 15.09 -8.50
C PHE A 608 -3.50 15.11 -8.90
N GLY A 609 -4.16 13.95 -8.88
CA GLY A 609 -5.56 13.81 -9.29
C GLY A 609 -5.79 13.84 -10.81
N PHE A 610 -4.76 14.07 -11.64
CA PHE A 610 -4.93 14.16 -13.09
C PHE A 610 -5.20 12.78 -13.71
N GLY A 611 -6.13 12.77 -14.68
CA GLY A 611 -6.42 11.61 -15.53
C GLY A 611 -7.53 11.97 -16.52
N LEU A 612 -7.31 11.62 -17.79
CA LEU A 612 -8.25 11.82 -18.88
C LEU A 612 -9.20 10.63 -19.03
N SER A 613 -10.29 10.85 -19.77
CA SER A 613 -11.28 9.83 -20.15
C SER A 613 -11.53 9.89 -21.64
N TYR A 614 -12.13 8.83 -22.22
CA TYR A 614 -12.64 8.85 -23.60
C TYR A 614 -13.99 9.60 -23.72
N THR A 615 -14.52 10.07 -22.57
CA THR A 615 -15.70 10.94 -22.52
C THR A 615 -15.37 12.26 -21.85
N THR A 616 -16.33 13.18 -21.75
CA THR A 616 -16.17 14.49 -21.13
C THR A 616 -17.21 14.74 -20.06
N PHE A 617 -16.82 15.49 -19.02
CA PHE A 617 -17.70 15.79 -17.89
C PHE A 617 -17.83 17.29 -17.68
N LYS A 618 -19.04 17.73 -17.32
CA LYS A 618 -19.36 19.11 -16.95
C LYS A 618 -19.79 19.16 -15.50
N TYR A 619 -19.26 20.12 -14.78
CA TYR A 619 -19.60 20.40 -13.39
C TYR A 619 -20.55 21.59 -13.29
N GLY A 620 -21.55 21.48 -12.42
CA GLY A 620 -22.45 22.57 -12.05
C GLY A 620 -21.81 23.50 -11.02
N LYS A 621 -22.55 24.53 -10.62
CA LYS A 621 -22.15 25.36 -9.49
C LYS A 621 -22.31 24.59 -8.19
N PRO A 622 -21.35 24.66 -7.27
CA PRO A 622 -21.49 24.07 -5.94
C PRO A 622 -22.55 24.85 -5.12
N ILE A 623 -23.29 24.10 -4.32
CA ILE A 623 -24.31 24.61 -3.40
C ILE A 623 -23.88 24.22 -1.99
N LEU A 624 -23.78 25.19 -1.10
CA LEU A 624 -23.52 24.96 0.31
C LEU A 624 -24.86 24.96 1.08
N SER A 625 -25.01 24.03 2.04
CA SER A 625 -26.18 23.99 2.93
C SER A 625 -26.25 25.19 3.88
N ALA A 626 -25.10 25.81 4.19
CA ALA A 626 -24.95 27.05 4.96
C ALA A 626 -23.69 27.79 4.55
N GLN A 627 -23.63 29.11 4.79
CA GLN A 627 -22.44 29.94 4.53
C GLN A 627 -21.48 29.99 5.73
N THR A 628 -21.96 29.61 6.91
CA THR A 628 -21.20 29.63 8.16
C THR A 628 -21.43 28.35 8.94
N MET A 629 -20.46 27.90 9.73
CA MET A 629 -20.61 26.84 10.70
C MET A 629 -19.89 27.17 12.00
N ASP A 630 -20.38 26.64 13.09
CA ASP A 630 -19.69 26.63 14.37
C ASP A 630 -18.69 25.46 14.44
N LYS A 631 -17.80 25.48 15.43
CA LYS A 631 -16.78 24.47 15.64
C LYS A 631 -17.31 23.03 15.68
N ASN A 632 -18.53 22.81 16.15
CA ASN A 632 -19.18 21.49 16.17
C ASN A 632 -20.19 21.31 15.02
N GLY A 633 -20.23 22.24 14.10
CA GLY A 633 -21.15 22.28 12.97
C GLY A 633 -20.67 21.46 11.77
N LYS A 634 -21.55 21.43 10.77
CA LYS A 634 -21.30 20.77 9.50
C LYS A 634 -21.90 21.59 8.36
N ILE A 635 -21.17 21.71 7.25
CA ILE A 635 -21.65 22.21 5.97
C ILE A 635 -21.63 21.10 4.95
N THR A 636 -22.72 20.89 4.21
CA THR A 636 -22.74 19.99 3.07
C THR A 636 -22.56 20.79 1.79
N LEU A 637 -21.52 20.45 1.00
CA LEU A 637 -21.28 20.99 -0.34
C LEU A 637 -21.81 19.98 -1.35
N SER A 638 -22.70 20.43 -2.24
CA SER A 638 -23.28 19.59 -3.31
C SER A 638 -22.94 20.17 -4.68
N VAL A 639 -22.59 19.28 -5.64
CA VAL A 639 -22.28 19.64 -7.02
C VAL A 639 -22.88 18.63 -7.99
N ALA A 640 -23.50 19.11 -9.08
CA ALA A 640 -24.00 18.27 -10.16
C ALA A 640 -22.85 17.98 -11.14
N VAL A 641 -22.72 16.72 -11.57
CA VAL A 641 -21.76 16.29 -12.60
C VAL A 641 -22.51 15.59 -13.72
N THR A 642 -22.30 16.03 -14.96
CA THR A 642 -22.96 15.53 -16.17
C THR A 642 -21.92 14.94 -17.11
N ASN A 643 -22.15 13.73 -17.61
CA ASN A 643 -21.39 13.19 -18.74
C ASN A 643 -21.89 13.84 -20.05
N THR A 644 -21.05 14.66 -20.66
CA THR A 644 -21.41 15.41 -21.89
C THR A 644 -20.90 14.72 -23.17
N GLY A 645 -20.20 13.59 -23.05
CA GLY A 645 -19.69 12.84 -24.17
C GLY A 645 -20.61 11.71 -24.63
N ARG A 646 -20.08 10.84 -25.47
CA ARG A 646 -20.86 9.76 -26.15
C ARG A 646 -20.62 8.38 -25.54
N MET A 647 -19.70 8.24 -24.62
CA MET A 647 -19.33 6.99 -23.97
C MET A 647 -19.64 7.06 -22.48
N ALA A 648 -20.12 5.97 -21.89
CA ALA A 648 -20.22 5.87 -20.43
C ALA A 648 -18.83 5.98 -19.80
N GLY A 649 -18.75 6.65 -18.65
CA GLY A 649 -17.48 6.84 -17.95
C GLY A 649 -17.66 7.04 -16.47
N LYS A 650 -16.54 6.95 -15.75
CA LYS A 650 -16.47 7.28 -14.32
C LYS A 650 -15.65 8.53 -14.14
N GLU A 651 -16.15 9.46 -13.33
CA GLU A 651 -15.45 10.68 -12.96
C GLU A 651 -15.13 10.67 -11.46
N THR A 652 -13.98 11.18 -11.10
CA THR A 652 -13.62 11.44 -9.71
C THR A 652 -13.74 12.93 -9.44
N VAL A 653 -14.64 13.29 -8.55
CA VAL A 653 -14.81 14.66 -8.05
C VAL A 653 -13.96 14.81 -6.81
N GLU A 654 -13.02 15.74 -6.85
CA GLU A 654 -12.07 16.01 -5.76
C GLU A 654 -12.48 17.29 -5.03
N LEU A 655 -12.54 17.24 -3.69
CA LEU A 655 -12.78 18.40 -2.85
C LEU A 655 -11.47 18.76 -2.14
N PHE A 656 -10.92 19.92 -2.50
CA PHE A 656 -9.85 20.55 -1.75
C PHE A 656 -10.40 21.71 -0.94
N ILE A 657 -9.77 22.00 0.20
CA ILE A 657 -10.08 23.17 1.03
C ILE A 657 -8.80 23.94 1.28
N GLY A 658 -8.88 25.25 1.13
CA GLY A 658 -7.84 26.21 1.47
C GLY A 658 -8.33 27.16 2.55
N ASP A 659 -7.43 27.52 3.45
CA ASP A 659 -7.63 28.57 4.45
C ASP A 659 -7.21 29.90 3.83
N ASP A 660 -8.12 30.86 3.74
CA ASP A 660 -7.84 32.15 3.09
C ASP A 660 -6.88 33.01 3.94
N LYS A 661 -6.85 32.79 5.28
CA LYS A 661 -5.99 33.53 6.21
C LYS A 661 -5.76 32.73 7.50
N CYS A 662 -4.62 32.09 7.61
CA CYS A 662 -4.20 31.33 8.79
C CYS A 662 -3.11 32.09 9.57
N SER A 663 -2.99 31.82 10.87
CA SER A 663 -1.90 32.36 11.71
C SER A 663 -0.55 31.68 11.46
N GLU A 664 -0.57 30.45 10.96
CA GLU A 664 0.61 29.67 10.58
C GLU A 664 0.58 29.37 9.07
N GLU A 665 1.75 29.18 8.46
CA GLU A 665 1.84 28.83 7.03
C GLU A 665 1.12 27.51 6.75
N ARG A 666 0.30 27.50 5.68
CA ARG A 666 -0.42 26.31 5.21
C ARG A 666 -0.24 26.12 3.70
N PRO A 667 -0.39 24.88 3.19
CA PRO A 667 -0.55 24.69 1.77
C PRO A 667 -1.74 25.50 1.23
N LYS A 668 -1.63 25.96 0.01
CA LYS A 668 -2.69 26.77 -0.63
C LYS A 668 -4.05 26.09 -0.59
N LYS A 669 -4.07 24.76 -0.70
CA LYS A 669 -5.24 23.90 -0.52
C LYS A 669 -4.82 22.47 -0.27
N GLU A 670 -5.67 21.69 0.37
CA GLU A 670 -5.44 20.29 0.72
C GLU A 670 -6.65 19.43 0.36
N LEU A 671 -6.42 18.20 -0.11
CA LEU A 671 -7.48 17.25 -0.34
C LEU A 671 -8.19 16.89 0.98
N LYS A 672 -9.51 17.07 1.00
CA LYS A 672 -10.35 16.78 2.18
C LYS A 672 -11.47 15.78 1.89
N ASN A 673 -11.85 15.59 0.62
CA ASN A 673 -12.77 14.53 0.23
C ASN A 673 -12.66 14.23 -1.27
N PHE A 674 -13.23 13.11 -1.69
CA PHE A 674 -13.42 12.76 -3.10
C PHE A 674 -14.59 11.80 -3.26
N ALA A 675 -15.14 11.73 -4.47
CA ALA A 675 -16.15 10.74 -4.81
C ALA A 675 -16.01 10.30 -6.28
N LYS A 676 -16.03 9.00 -6.53
CA LYS A 676 -16.06 8.45 -7.86
C LYS A 676 -17.49 8.14 -8.27
N VAL A 677 -17.92 8.63 -9.44
CA VAL A 677 -19.28 8.49 -9.92
C VAL A 677 -19.31 7.94 -11.35
N ALA A 678 -20.11 6.91 -11.58
CA ALA A 678 -20.37 6.36 -12.91
C ALA A 678 -21.54 7.09 -13.56
N LEU A 679 -21.38 7.50 -14.82
CA LEU A 679 -22.35 8.29 -15.59
C LEU A 679 -22.49 7.74 -17.01
N ALA A 680 -23.72 7.42 -17.41
CA ALA A 680 -24.06 7.16 -18.81
C ALA A 680 -24.00 8.46 -19.64
N PRO A 681 -23.92 8.40 -20.97
CA PRO A 681 -23.99 9.58 -21.82
C PRO A 681 -25.25 10.42 -21.54
N GLY A 682 -25.06 11.72 -21.27
CA GLY A 682 -26.14 12.66 -20.92
C GLY A 682 -26.63 12.56 -19.45
N GLU A 683 -26.17 11.58 -18.67
CA GLU A 683 -26.59 11.42 -17.28
C GLU A 683 -25.96 12.49 -16.39
N THR A 684 -26.76 12.97 -15.42
CA THR A 684 -26.33 13.90 -14.37
C THR A 684 -26.57 13.27 -13.01
N LYS A 685 -25.56 13.33 -12.13
CA LYS A 685 -25.69 12.97 -10.71
C LYS A 685 -25.19 14.10 -9.82
N THR A 686 -25.82 14.25 -8.66
CA THR A 686 -25.37 15.18 -7.62
C THR A 686 -24.46 14.45 -6.65
N ILE A 687 -23.28 15.02 -6.42
CA ILE A 687 -22.30 14.55 -5.46
C ILE A 687 -22.36 15.51 -4.26
N SER A 688 -22.34 14.97 -3.06
CA SER A 688 -22.35 15.75 -1.81
C SER A 688 -21.18 15.39 -0.91
N PHE A 689 -20.56 16.39 -0.32
CA PHE A 689 -19.48 16.27 0.62
C PHE A 689 -19.85 16.99 1.92
N ASP A 690 -19.70 16.32 3.04
CA ASP A 690 -19.79 16.94 4.35
C ASP A 690 -18.43 17.54 4.72
N ILE A 691 -18.44 18.76 5.19
CA ILE A 691 -17.28 19.52 5.68
C ILE A 691 -17.50 19.78 7.15
N THR A 692 -16.58 19.39 8.00
CA THR A 692 -16.58 19.57 9.44
C THR A 692 -15.37 20.40 9.90
N SER A 693 -15.32 20.81 11.15
CA SER A 693 -14.15 21.54 11.66
C SER A 693 -12.87 20.71 11.61
N SER A 694 -12.97 19.37 11.76
CA SER A 694 -11.80 18.48 11.66
C SER A 694 -11.16 18.50 10.27
N ASP A 695 -11.90 18.82 9.20
CA ASP A 695 -11.35 18.99 7.85
C ASP A 695 -10.54 20.27 7.70
N LEU A 696 -10.72 21.23 8.63
CA LEU A 696 -10.09 22.56 8.62
C LEU A 696 -8.88 22.62 9.54
N GLU A 697 -8.66 21.61 10.38
CA GLU A 697 -7.59 21.56 11.36
C GLU A 697 -6.20 21.48 10.71
N TYR A 698 -5.23 22.05 11.41
CA TYR A 698 -3.79 21.85 11.22
C TYR A 698 -3.13 21.64 12.59
N TRP A 699 -1.92 21.07 12.60
CA TRP A 699 -1.14 20.92 13.83
C TRP A 699 -0.42 22.21 14.18
N SER A 700 -0.80 22.82 15.29
CA SER A 700 -0.13 24.02 15.81
C SER A 700 1.02 23.62 16.74
N GLU A 701 2.25 24.03 16.40
CA GLU A 701 3.42 23.83 17.25
C GLU A 701 3.35 24.66 18.54
N ARG A 702 2.56 25.74 18.53
CA ARG A 702 2.34 26.59 19.71
C ARG A 702 1.49 25.91 20.78
N THR A 703 0.46 25.16 20.39
CA THR A 703 -0.47 24.51 21.32
C THR A 703 -0.21 23.01 21.47
N HIS A 704 0.71 22.45 20.67
CA HIS A 704 0.95 21.01 20.55
C HIS A 704 -0.34 20.22 20.33
N GLY A 705 -1.19 20.69 19.41
CA GLY A 705 -2.49 20.07 19.13
C GLY A 705 -3.07 20.49 17.79
N PHE A 706 -4.07 19.73 17.33
CA PHE A 706 -4.85 20.12 16.16
C PHE A 706 -5.80 21.27 16.49
N VAL A 707 -5.79 22.31 15.66
CA VAL A 707 -6.61 23.50 15.81
C VAL A 707 -7.26 23.89 14.48
N ALA A 708 -8.53 24.30 14.53
CA ALA A 708 -9.21 25.00 13.45
C ALA A 708 -9.42 26.44 13.90
N GLU A 709 -8.89 27.40 13.17
CA GLU A 709 -9.04 28.82 13.48
C GLU A 709 -10.32 29.36 12.85
N PRO A 710 -11.07 30.24 13.55
CA PRO A 710 -12.16 30.99 12.93
C PRO A 710 -11.67 31.81 11.74
N GLY A 711 -12.40 31.78 10.64
CA GLY A 711 -11.99 32.50 9.43
C GLY A 711 -12.74 32.03 8.19
N THR A 712 -12.35 32.59 7.05
CA THR A 712 -12.91 32.25 5.75
C THR A 712 -12.11 31.13 5.08
N PHE A 713 -12.81 30.12 4.59
CA PHE A 713 -12.27 29.00 3.84
C PHE A 713 -12.84 28.97 2.43
N THR A 714 -12.02 28.51 1.50
CA THR A 714 -12.43 28.27 0.12
C THR A 714 -12.45 26.77 -0.15
N ALA A 715 -13.62 26.25 -0.50
CA ALA A 715 -13.79 24.89 -1.02
C ALA A 715 -13.60 24.93 -2.54
N TYR A 716 -12.71 24.07 -3.04
CA TYR A 716 -12.40 23.90 -4.47
C TYR A 716 -12.93 22.55 -4.93
N VAL A 717 -13.89 22.57 -5.86
CA VAL A 717 -14.36 21.35 -6.55
C VAL A 717 -13.51 21.16 -7.80
N CYS A 718 -12.78 20.06 -7.86
CA CYS A 718 -11.75 19.85 -8.86
C CYS A 718 -11.95 18.54 -9.63
N ALA A 719 -11.43 18.47 -10.85
CA ALA A 719 -11.21 17.26 -11.61
C ALA A 719 -9.75 16.75 -11.52
N SER A 720 -8.85 17.60 -11.03
CA SER A 720 -7.51 17.33 -10.57
C SER A 720 -7.05 18.51 -9.72
N GLU A 721 -5.91 18.39 -9.06
CA GLU A 721 -5.38 19.47 -8.21
C GLU A 721 -5.30 20.81 -8.94
N THR A 722 -4.90 20.84 -10.21
CA THR A 722 -4.81 22.09 -11.00
C THR A 722 -6.08 22.42 -11.81
N ASP A 723 -6.98 21.47 -12.00
CA ASP A 723 -8.22 21.65 -12.77
C ASP A 723 -9.39 21.97 -11.85
N VAL A 724 -9.44 23.24 -11.40
CA VAL A 724 -10.51 23.75 -10.55
C VAL A 724 -11.75 24.04 -11.40
N ARG A 725 -12.82 23.28 -11.19
CA ARG A 725 -14.10 23.41 -11.92
C ARG A 725 -15.04 24.42 -11.30
N ALA A 726 -15.00 24.56 -9.98
CA ALA A 726 -15.83 25.54 -9.26
C ALA A 726 -15.26 25.76 -7.85
N THR A 727 -15.69 26.89 -7.24
CA THR A 727 -15.33 27.21 -5.85
C THR A 727 -16.54 27.71 -5.07
N ALA A 728 -16.51 27.52 -3.75
CA ALA A 728 -17.47 28.08 -2.82
C ALA A 728 -16.74 28.54 -1.55
N LYS A 729 -17.15 29.70 -1.01
CA LYS A 729 -16.59 30.23 0.26
C LYS A 729 -17.54 30.00 1.41
N PHE A 730 -16.99 29.71 2.57
CA PHE A 730 -17.73 29.59 3.82
C PHE A 730 -16.86 30.06 4.99
N GLU A 731 -17.46 30.22 6.14
CA GLU A 731 -16.83 30.76 7.34
C GLU A 731 -16.97 29.80 8.53
N LEU A 732 -15.87 29.55 9.24
CA LEU A 732 -15.86 28.94 10.57
C LEU A 732 -15.92 30.09 11.60
N LYS A 733 -16.87 29.99 12.56
CA LYS A 733 -17.05 30.95 13.66
C LYS A 733 -16.35 30.53 14.94
#